data_0914c1cbfb3cb02ebe40061cc995a1f0
#
_entry.id   0914c1cbfb3cb02ebe40061cc995a1f0
#
_cell.length_a   1.000
_cell.length_b   1.000
_cell.length_c   1.000
_cell.angle_alpha   90.00
_cell.angle_beta   90.00
_cell.angle_gamma   90.00
#
_symmetry.space_group_name_H-M   'P 1'
#
loop_
_entity.id
_entity.type
_entity.pdbx_description
1 polymer ?
#
loop_
_entity_poly.entity_id
_entity_poly.type
_entity_poly.pdbx_seq_one_letter_code
_entity_poly.pdbx_strand_id
1 'polypeptide(L)'
;MVLPTLPVTLTFLTLLALLSIAKAADNNSTTSGLILLNCGSSTQNDDDSGRTWDGDTGSKFAPSMKGVAAIALGQTPSLTPRVPYTTARIFTSNYTYSFPVSPGRMFLRLYFFSTAYEYYAVSDAVFGVTSRNLVLLNDFNALQTAQAITSAYLVREFSVNVSSGSLDLTFAPSAQQYGSYAFVNGIEIVPTPDIFATPDIRLVSGDNTSPFTFDADMSLQTMYRLNVGGPAISTEGDSGFYRSWANDAQYILGGSGLTFWKNDNLTISYTSRVPNYTAPVDVYGTARSMGPTAQINLNYNLTWIFPVDAGFFYLLRFHFCEIKYPITKVNQRSFFIYINNQTTQKQMDVIVRSGGIGRPTYTEYVIMAIGSRQVDMWIALHPDLSSKPQYSDAILNGLEVFKLQNYGPSNLAGLSPPLPQKPDVNPTRLSNGERKSKGGIQAIIGGTTGGFALLLIALFSMCVIYRRKKVAKSPGKTDYGHVKHPTKCIKSTCDLVRHFSFAKIQVATKDFDEALIIGRGGFGNVYIGDIDGGTKVAIKRCDQKSQQGFHEFQTEIEMLCNFRHRHLVSLIGYCEEKNEMILVYDYMAHGTLREHLYNTRNPPLPWQQRLEICIGAAQGLHYLHTGVEQGIIHRDVKTTNILLDDRLMAKVSDFGLSKASPDIGNTHMSTAVKGTFGYLDPEYFRLQRLTKKSDVYSFGVVLFETLCARPVINTELPYEQVSLRDWALSCWKNGVLEEIVDPRVKEEITPECFRVFAEIAEKCVADRSIERPSMGDVLWNLEVALQLQQASASYNSNRAEGASSLQISAVHSDKPSTNSTISIAAQEAIFSDIAHAEGR
;
A
#
# COMPACT_ATOMS: atom_id res chain seq x y z
N MET A 1 -2.67 43.59 -69.03
CA MET A 1 -3.16 43.81 -67.66
C MET A 1 -2.78 42.60 -66.83
N VAL A 2 -1.62 42.65 -66.20
CA VAL A 2 -1.08 41.50 -65.42
C VAL A 2 -1.17 41.89 -63.96
N LEU A 3 -2.00 41.13 -63.18
CA LEU A 3 -2.09 41.24 -61.77
C LEU A 3 -0.87 40.53 -61.10
N PRO A 4 -0.18 41.12 -60.12
CA PRO A 4 0.93 40.47 -59.47
C PRO A 4 0.41 39.50 -58.45
N THR A 5 0.79 38.22 -58.52
CA THR A 5 0.62 37.22 -57.53
C THR A 5 1.49 37.52 -56.30
N LEU A 6 0.88 37.89 -55.16
CA LEU A 6 1.62 37.93 -53.90
C LEU A 6 2.11 36.52 -53.52
N PRO A 7 3.31 36.36 -53.02
CA PRO A 7 3.88 35.05 -52.79
C PRO A 7 3.19 34.39 -51.54
N VAL A 8 2.71 33.18 -51.74
CA VAL A 8 2.04 32.32 -50.75
C VAL A 8 2.89 32.13 -49.44
N THR A 9 4.20 32.34 -49.57
CA THR A 9 5.15 32.29 -48.44
C THR A 9 4.94 33.40 -47.38
N LEU A 10 4.44 34.57 -47.77
CA LEU A 10 4.23 35.69 -46.85
C LEU A 10 2.95 35.48 -46.03
N THR A 11 1.93 34.89 -46.63
CA THR A 11 0.69 34.52 -45.93
C THR A 11 0.88 33.36 -44.94
N PHE A 12 1.79 32.43 -45.24
CA PHE A 12 2.14 31.33 -44.33
C PHE A 12 2.95 31.81 -43.12
N LEU A 13 3.87 32.74 -43.32
CA LEU A 13 4.66 33.39 -42.26
C LEU A 13 3.79 34.28 -41.34
N THR A 14 2.82 35.00 -41.90
CA THR A 14 1.89 35.79 -41.09
C THR A 14 0.91 34.93 -40.31
N LEU A 15 0.49 33.78 -40.86
CA LEU A 15 -0.37 32.82 -40.15
C LEU A 15 0.40 32.11 -39.05
N LEU A 16 1.67 31.75 -39.22
CA LEU A 16 2.55 31.20 -38.18
C LEU A 16 2.84 32.23 -37.07
N ALA A 17 3.05 33.50 -37.43
CA ALA A 17 3.23 34.58 -36.48
C ALA A 17 1.95 34.85 -35.64
N LEU A 18 0.77 34.80 -36.29
CA LEU A 18 -0.51 34.94 -35.63
C LEU A 18 -0.84 33.75 -34.74
N LEU A 19 -0.46 32.53 -35.16
CA LEU A 19 -0.57 31.31 -34.31
C LEU A 19 0.40 31.35 -33.14
N SER A 20 1.60 31.91 -33.28
CA SER A 20 2.55 32.11 -32.19
C SER A 20 2.08 33.19 -31.22
N ILE A 21 1.43 34.26 -31.70
CA ILE A 21 0.85 35.33 -30.88
C ILE A 21 -0.41 34.79 -30.16
N ALA A 22 -1.26 33.97 -30.81
CA ALA A 22 -2.39 33.33 -30.21
C ALA A 22 -1.98 32.32 -29.09
N LYS A 23 -0.90 31.54 -29.32
CA LYS A 23 -0.33 30.67 -28.29
C LYS A 23 0.31 31.43 -27.13
N ALA A 24 0.91 32.60 -27.40
CA ALA A 24 1.44 33.48 -26.35
C ALA A 24 0.35 34.22 -25.59
N ALA A 25 -0.82 34.48 -26.19
CA ALA A 25 -1.95 35.10 -25.54
C ALA A 25 -2.72 34.12 -24.65
N ASP A 26 -2.80 32.81 -25.00
CA ASP A 26 -3.39 31.77 -24.14
C ASP A 26 -2.51 31.43 -22.93
N ASN A 27 -1.19 31.61 -23.02
CA ASN A 27 -0.29 31.41 -21.88
C ASN A 27 -0.23 32.61 -20.90
N ASN A 28 -0.82 33.74 -21.22
CA ASN A 28 -0.72 34.95 -20.40
C ASN A 28 -1.95 35.23 -19.52
N SER A 29 -2.98 34.37 -19.52
CA SER A 29 -4.20 34.64 -18.75
C SER A 29 -4.26 34.02 -17.34
N THR A 30 -3.26 33.18 -16.91
CA THR A 30 -3.28 32.52 -15.60
C THR A 30 -2.07 32.80 -14.70
N THR A 31 -1.08 33.55 -15.11
CA THR A 31 0.18 33.74 -14.36
C THR A 31 0.36 35.10 -13.65
N SER A 32 -0.61 36.00 -13.71
CA SER A 32 -0.50 37.25 -12.96
C SER A 32 -0.80 37.02 -11.48
N GLY A 33 0.26 36.82 -10.67
CA GLY A 33 0.18 36.67 -9.22
C GLY A 33 0.75 35.37 -8.63
N LEU A 34 1.28 34.46 -9.45
CA LEU A 34 2.05 33.31 -8.97
C LEU A 34 3.34 33.78 -8.30
N ILE A 35 3.58 33.31 -7.06
CA ILE A 35 4.81 33.57 -6.32
C ILE A 35 5.46 32.24 -5.97
N LEU A 36 6.71 32.05 -6.38
CA LEU A 36 7.55 30.91 -6.07
C LEU A 36 8.83 31.43 -5.39
N LEU A 37 8.95 31.21 -4.07
CA LEU A 37 10.05 31.72 -3.27
C LEU A 37 10.91 30.58 -2.72
N ASN A 38 12.17 30.52 -3.15
CA ASN A 38 13.18 29.58 -2.65
C ASN A 38 13.90 30.20 -1.46
N CYS A 39 13.54 29.75 -0.26
CA CYS A 39 13.98 30.37 1.00
C CYS A 39 15.42 29.96 1.32
N GLY A 40 16.24 30.94 1.71
CA GLY A 40 17.67 30.78 1.94
C GLY A 40 18.54 30.86 0.68
N SER A 41 17.95 30.98 -0.51
CA SER A 41 18.68 31.20 -1.77
C SER A 41 18.90 32.68 -2.05
N SER A 42 20.04 32.99 -2.68
CA SER A 42 20.33 34.35 -3.21
C SER A 42 20.12 34.47 -4.72
N THR A 43 19.78 33.35 -5.40
CA THR A 43 19.66 33.24 -6.85
C THR A 43 18.32 32.64 -7.26
N GLN A 44 17.93 32.90 -8.49
CA GLN A 44 16.83 32.18 -9.14
C GLN A 44 17.30 30.77 -9.47
N ASN A 45 16.41 29.80 -9.28
CA ASN A 45 16.66 28.40 -9.58
C ASN A 45 15.41 27.75 -10.17
N ASP A 46 15.58 26.91 -11.16
CA ASP A 46 14.47 26.14 -11.74
C ASP A 46 14.26 24.85 -10.94
N ASP A 47 13.00 24.50 -10.71
CA ASP A 47 12.64 23.19 -10.17
C ASP A 47 12.66 22.12 -11.29
N ASP A 48 12.44 20.86 -10.91
CA ASP A 48 12.46 19.71 -11.86
C ASP A 48 11.36 19.81 -12.94
N SER A 49 10.35 20.66 -12.72
CA SER A 49 9.29 20.97 -13.70
C SER A 49 9.57 22.19 -14.57
N GLY A 50 10.74 22.80 -14.42
CA GLY A 50 11.13 24.00 -15.20
C GLY A 50 10.46 25.28 -14.71
N ARG A 51 9.86 25.31 -13.51
CA ARG A 51 9.33 26.53 -12.91
C ARG A 51 10.46 27.30 -12.20
N THR A 52 10.57 28.58 -12.45
CA THR A 52 11.62 29.42 -11.89
C THR A 52 11.20 29.94 -10.51
N TRP A 53 12.00 29.62 -9.48
CA TRP A 53 11.84 30.07 -8.11
C TRP A 53 12.78 31.21 -7.80
N ASP A 54 12.26 32.33 -7.29
CA ASP A 54 13.06 33.48 -6.86
C ASP A 54 13.75 33.18 -5.52
N GLY A 55 15.01 33.62 -5.34
CA GLY A 55 15.66 33.61 -4.05
C GLY A 55 15.05 34.63 -3.10
N ASP A 56 15.01 34.32 -1.79
CA ASP A 56 14.45 35.22 -0.80
C ASP A 56 15.46 36.26 -0.28
N THR A 57 16.75 36.09 -0.57
CA THR A 57 17.80 37.02 -0.17
C THR A 57 17.70 38.33 -0.94
N GLY A 58 17.39 39.43 -0.25
CA GLY A 58 17.14 40.74 -0.90
C GLY A 58 15.78 40.87 -1.58
N SER A 59 14.88 39.88 -1.37
CA SER A 59 13.53 39.91 -1.92
C SER A 59 12.67 41.01 -1.33
N LYS A 60 11.80 41.59 -2.16
CA LYS A 60 10.77 42.58 -1.72
C LYS A 60 9.77 41.99 -0.67
N PHE A 61 9.69 40.66 -0.56
CA PHE A 61 8.80 39.96 0.37
C PHE A 61 9.39 39.82 1.76
N ALA A 62 10.70 40.11 1.92
CA ALA A 62 11.48 39.92 3.15
C ALA A 62 12.26 41.20 3.50
N PRO A 63 11.59 42.34 3.79
CA PRO A 63 12.23 43.66 3.89
C PRO A 63 13.22 43.83 5.06
N SER A 64 13.16 42.96 6.07
CA SER A 64 14.11 42.98 7.19
C SER A 64 14.66 41.59 7.43
N MET A 65 15.83 41.29 6.88
CA MET A 65 16.43 39.96 7.00
C MET A 65 17.01 39.72 8.39
N LYS A 66 16.24 39.07 9.26
CA LYS A 66 16.73 38.57 10.57
C LYS A 66 16.95 37.05 10.56
N GLY A 67 16.69 36.33 9.47
CA GLY A 67 16.85 34.91 9.36
C GLY A 67 18.18 34.51 8.75
N VAL A 68 18.70 33.32 9.12
CA VAL A 68 19.93 32.75 8.60
C VAL A 68 19.60 31.93 7.33
N ALA A 69 20.34 32.16 6.25
CA ALA A 69 20.31 31.26 5.09
C ALA A 69 21.21 30.05 5.39
N ALA A 70 20.70 28.84 5.20
CA ALA A 70 21.43 27.61 5.49
C ALA A 70 21.24 26.59 4.36
N ILE A 71 22.27 25.76 4.17
CA ILE A 71 22.27 24.67 3.17
C ILE A 71 21.84 23.39 3.86
N ALA A 72 20.97 22.63 3.22
CA ALA A 72 20.52 21.35 3.71
C ALA A 72 21.66 20.31 3.68
N LEU A 73 21.90 19.62 4.80
CA LEU A 73 22.87 18.55 4.91
C LEU A 73 22.23 17.21 4.56
N GLY A 74 22.97 16.31 3.90
CA GLY A 74 22.52 14.92 3.66
C GLY A 74 21.63 14.72 2.44
N GLN A 75 21.63 15.61 1.47
CA GLN A 75 20.96 15.38 0.17
C GLN A 75 21.69 14.29 -0.62
N THR A 76 20.95 13.26 -1.02
CA THR A 76 21.40 12.30 -2.03
C THR A 76 20.96 12.80 -3.41
N PRO A 77 21.88 13.11 -4.33
CA PRO A 77 21.56 13.80 -5.60
C PRO A 77 20.58 13.08 -6.53
N SER A 78 20.33 11.80 -6.29
CA SER A 78 19.53 10.94 -7.19
C SER A 78 18.07 10.73 -6.79
N LEU A 79 17.63 11.23 -5.61
CA LEU A 79 16.32 10.89 -5.05
C LEU A 79 15.49 12.10 -4.61
N THR A 80 15.96 13.33 -4.85
CA THR A 80 15.42 14.52 -4.21
C THR A 80 15.08 15.59 -5.23
N PRO A 81 13.86 16.17 -5.18
CA PRO A 81 13.62 17.46 -5.82
C PRO A 81 14.63 18.49 -5.30
N ARG A 82 15.41 19.10 -6.18
CA ARG A 82 16.46 20.06 -5.76
C ARG A 82 15.88 21.35 -5.22
N VAL A 83 14.93 21.93 -5.89
CA VAL A 83 14.30 23.21 -5.56
C VAL A 83 12.86 22.94 -5.12
N PRO A 84 12.42 23.51 -3.98
CA PRO A 84 13.10 24.48 -3.10
C PRO A 84 13.85 23.85 -1.90
N TYR A 85 14.19 22.57 -1.90
CA TYR A 85 14.66 21.85 -0.71
C TYR A 85 16.17 21.92 -0.43
N THR A 86 16.97 22.52 -1.33
CA THR A 86 18.44 22.63 -1.18
C THR A 86 18.87 23.64 -0.14
N THR A 87 18.07 24.66 0.11
CA THR A 87 18.34 25.74 1.06
C THR A 87 17.14 25.94 1.98
N ALA A 88 17.35 26.59 3.12
CA ALA A 88 16.31 27.00 4.03
C ALA A 88 16.59 28.37 4.61
N ARG A 89 15.53 29.10 4.95
CA ARG A 89 15.60 30.26 5.84
C ARG A 89 15.25 29.82 7.24
N ILE A 90 16.17 30.08 8.20
CA ILE A 90 16.07 29.70 9.61
C ILE A 90 15.82 30.94 10.46
N PHE A 91 14.89 30.84 11.40
CA PHE A 91 14.47 31.90 12.29
C PHE A 91 14.60 31.43 13.74
N THR A 92 15.38 32.16 14.56
CA THR A 92 15.49 31.97 16.01
C THR A 92 14.59 32.93 16.79
N SER A 93 13.86 33.80 16.11
CA SER A 93 12.84 34.72 16.65
C SER A 93 11.72 34.87 15.61
N ASN A 94 10.59 35.44 16.01
CA ASN A 94 9.46 35.67 15.11
C ASN A 94 9.89 36.44 13.87
N TYR A 95 9.46 35.95 12.70
CA TYR A 95 9.74 36.56 11.42
C TYR A 95 8.51 36.53 10.51
N THR A 96 8.24 37.65 9.81
CA THR A 96 7.08 37.77 8.93
C THR A 96 7.52 38.06 7.49
N TYR A 97 7.05 37.23 6.56
CA TYR A 97 7.02 37.56 5.14
C TYR A 97 5.73 38.28 4.83
N SER A 98 5.79 39.27 3.93
CA SER A 98 4.60 40.01 3.47
C SER A 98 4.53 39.98 1.96
N PHE A 99 3.49 39.34 1.42
CA PHE A 99 3.28 39.14 0.00
C PHE A 99 2.15 40.04 -0.49
N PRO A 100 2.44 41.04 -1.34
CA PRO A 100 1.39 41.79 -2.02
C PRO A 100 0.70 40.87 -3.04
N VAL A 101 -0.58 40.63 -2.83
CA VAL A 101 -1.39 39.71 -3.66
C VAL A 101 -2.74 40.36 -3.98
N SER A 102 -3.34 39.98 -5.09
CA SER A 102 -4.70 40.41 -5.41
C SER A 102 -5.70 39.77 -4.42
N PRO A 103 -6.75 40.49 -4.00
CA PRO A 103 -7.80 39.91 -3.20
C PRO A 103 -8.43 38.70 -3.88
N GLY A 104 -8.74 37.66 -3.11
CA GLY A 104 -9.33 36.41 -3.61
C GLY A 104 -8.78 35.19 -2.92
N ARG A 105 -9.23 34.03 -3.38
CA ARG A 105 -8.79 32.73 -2.89
C ARG A 105 -7.47 32.33 -3.53
N MET A 106 -6.61 31.69 -2.73
CA MET A 106 -5.33 31.19 -3.23
C MET A 106 -4.90 29.95 -2.49
N PHE A 107 -4.12 29.12 -3.16
CA PHE A 107 -3.35 28.06 -2.52
C PHE A 107 -2.05 28.64 -1.99
N LEU A 108 -1.77 28.35 -0.72
CA LEU A 108 -0.51 28.61 -0.04
C LEU A 108 0.14 27.27 0.24
N ARG A 109 1.34 27.03 -0.29
CA ARG A 109 2.13 25.84 -0.01
C ARG A 109 3.41 26.19 0.69
N LEU A 110 3.67 25.52 1.81
CA LEU A 110 4.88 25.64 2.59
C LEU A 110 5.67 24.33 2.45
N TYR A 111 6.93 24.47 2.07
CA TYR A 111 7.84 23.36 1.79
C TYR A 111 8.86 23.24 2.91
N PHE A 112 9.01 22.01 3.46
CA PHE A 112 9.95 21.73 4.54
C PHE A 112 10.73 20.47 4.22
N PHE A 113 12.06 20.53 4.36
CA PHE A 113 12.92 19.36 4.31
C PHE A 113 13.45 19.06 5.70
N SER A 114 13.02 17.94 6.30
CA SER A 114 13.41 17.55 7.67
C SER A 114 14.81 16.96 7.70
N THR A 115 15.81 17.84 7.74
CA THR A 115 17.24 17.51 7.81
C THR A 115 17.97 18.47 8.76
N ALA A 116 19.25 18.19 9.01
CA ALA A 116 20.11 19.15 9.73
C ALA A 116 20.54 20.29 8.79
N TYR A 117 20.63 21.50 9.31
CA TYR A 117 21.10 22.70 8.64
C TYR A 117 22.30 23.27 9.39
N GLU A 118 23.52 23.08 8.89
CA GLU A 118 24.75 23.55 9.51
C GLU A 118 24.81 23.26 11.04
N TYR A 119 24.58 24.26 11.87
CA TYR A 119 24.62 24.15 13.34
C TYR A 119 23.25 23.87 13.97
N TYR A 120 22.19 23.74 13.18
CA TYR A 120 20.83 23.58 13.65
C TYR A 120 20.42 22.10 13.62
N ALA A 121 20.20 21.54 14.81
CA ALA A 121 19.77 20.14 14.93
C ALA A 121 18.30 20.01 14.48
N VAL A 122 17.99 18.97 13.72
CA VAL A 122 16.63 18.71 13.21
C VAL A 122 15.61 18.51 14.34
N SER A 123 16.05 18.02 15.51
CA SER A 123 15.21 17.83 16.71
C SER A 123 14.63 19.13 17.27
N ASP A 124 15.33 20.26 17.03
CA ASP A 124 14.98 21.55 17.59
C ASP A 124 14.07 22.38 16.66
N ALA A 125 13.75 21.83 15.49
CA ALA A 125 12.82 22.41 14.52
C ALA A 125 11.36 22.26 14.98
N VAL A 126 10.98 23.03 15.99
CA VAL A 126 9.60 23.06 16.52
C VAL A 126 9.09 24.51 16.49
N PHE A 127 8.00 24.77 15.76
CA PHE A 127 7.56 26.13 15.50
C PHE A 127 6.08 26.24 15.12
N GLY A 128 5.56 27.46 15.15
CA GLY A 128 4.26 27.81 14.62
C GLY A 128 4.35 28.62 13.34
N VAL A 129 3.29 28.59 12.54
CA VAL A 129 3.09 29.48 11.39
C VAL A 129 1.70 30.07 11.45
N THR A 130 1.61 31.39 11.35
CA THR A 130 0.33 32.12 11.35
C THR A 130 0.20 33.02 10.15
N SER A 131 -1.03 33.20 9.68
CA SER A 131 -1.37 34.23 8.71
C SER A 131 -2.39 35.15 9.35
N ARG A 132 -1.95 36.36 9.78
CA ARG A 132 -2.75 37.26 10.61
C ARG A 132 -3.30 36.55 11.86
N ASN A 133 -4.63 36.40 11.96
CA ASN A 133 -5.29 35.73 13.07
C ASN A 133 -5.50 34.22 12.84
N LEU A 134 -5.15 33.69 11.67
CA LEU A 134 -5.30 32.31 11.34
C LEU A 134 -4.03 31.51 11.72
N VAL A 135 -4.17 30.51 12.58
CA VAL A 135 -3.09 29.60 12.94
C VAL A 135 -3.06 28.48 11.89
N LEU A 136 -2.00 28.42 11.10
CA LEU A 136 -1.77 27.40 10.08
C LEU A 136 -1.09 26.17 10.67
N LEU A 137 -0.03 26.39 11.46
CA LEU A 137 0.73 25.37 12.17
C LEU A 137 0.97 25.85 13.61
N ASN A 138 0.88 24.93 14.59
CA ASN A 138 1.19 25.22 15.99
C ASN A 138 2.05 24.12 16.58
N ASP A 139 3.17 24.48 17.20
CA ASP A 139 4.17 23.56 17.73
C ASP A 139 4.49 22.41 16.73
N PHE A 140 4.57 22.78 15.45
CA PHE A 140 4.83 21.87 14.37
C PHE A 140 6.25 21.32 14.48
N ASN A 141 6.37 20.02 14.70
CA ASN A 141 7.63 19.31 14.74
C ASN A 141 7.88 18.65 13.37
N ALA A 142 8.81 19.24 12.61
CA ALA A 142 9.09 18.77 11.26
C ALA A 142 9.69 17.35 11.24
N LEU A 143 10.56 17.02 12.20
CA LEU A 143 11.17 15.67 12.30
C LEU A 143 10.11 14.62 12.62
N GLN A 144 9.29 14.86 13.64
CA GLN A 144 8.24 13.94 14.04
C GLN A 144 7.23 13.70 12.92
N THR A 145 6.86 14.77 12.21
CA THR A 145 5.96 14.67 11.06
C THR A 145 6.58 13.87 9.91
N ALA A 146 7.85 14.14 9.60
CA ALA A 146 8.60 13.42 8.57
C ALA A 146 8.71 11.92 8.88
N GLN A 147 8.97 11.57 10.14
CA GLN A 147 9.01 10.18 10.60
C GLN A 147 7.64 9.50 10.50
N ALA A 148 6.57 10.19 10.89
CA ALA A 148 5.21 9.64 10.85
C ALA A 148 4.73 9.32 9.42
N ILE A 149 5.09 10.16 8.43
CA ILE A 149 4.72 9.93 7.02
C ILE A 149 5.82 9.25 6.21
N THR A 150 6.93 8.85 6.86
CA THR A 150 8.12 8.23 6.21
C THR A 150 8.67 9.00 5.01
N SER A 151 8.60 10.34 5.08
CA SER A 151 9.12 11.24 4.06
C SER A 151 9.82 12.42 4.70
N ALA A 152 11.07 12.67 4.31
CA ALA A 152 11.81 13.85 4.75
C ALA A 152 11.29 15.16 4.12
N TYR A 153 10.58 15.04 2.98
CA TYR A 153 10.01 16.16 2.24
C TYR A 153 8.56 16.36 2.63
N LEU A 154 8.26 17.52 3.20
CA LEU A 154 6.94 17.85 3.69
C LEU A 154 6.39 19.04 2.91
N VAL A 155 5.17 18.90 2.42
CA VAL A 155 4.40 20.01 1.86
C VAL A 155 3.16 20.20 2.73
N ARG A 156 2.86 21.45 3.08
CA ARG A 156 1.61 21.82 3.74
C ARG A 156 0.87 22.80 2.84
N GLU A 157 -0.26 22.36 2.32
CA GLU A 157 -1.09 23.15 1.42
C GLU A 157 -2.33 23.65 2.16
N PHE A 158 -2.55 24.95 2.06
CA PHE A 158 -3.71 25.65 2.60
C PHE A 158 -4.43 26.38 1.48
N SER A 159 -5.76 26.47 1.56
CA SER A 159 -6.55 27.40 0.76
C SER A 159 -7.01 28.53 1.66
N VAL A 160 -6.57 29.73 1.36
CA VAL A 160 -6.86 30.94 2.15
C VAL A 160 -7.56 31.98 1.27
N ASN A 161 -8.49 32.75 1.85
CA ASN A 161 -9.08 33.93 1.18
C ASN A 161 -8.42 35.20 1.70
N VAL A 162 -7.88 36.00 0.82
CA VAL A 162 -7.20 37.27 1.16
C VAL A 162 -8.07 38.42 0.71
N SER A 163 -8.56 39.21 1.67
CA SER A 163 -9.44 40.36 1.41
C SER A 163 -8.69 41.68 1.28
N SER A 164 -7.45 41.76 1.79
CA SER A 164 -6.76 43.03 2.05
C SER A 164 -5.57 43.34 1.14
N GLY A 165 -5.37 42.64 0.04
CA GLY A 165 -4.25 42.91 -0.88
C GLY A 165 -2.86 42.53 -0.35
N SER A 166 -2.75 41.91 0.83
CA SER A 166 -1.50 41.39 1.40
C SER A 166 -1.75 40.11 2.14
N LEU A 167 -0.89 39.10 1.89
CA LEU A 167 -0.79 37.85 2.65
C LEU A 167 0.47 37.90 3.51
N ASP A 168 0.29 37.96 4.84
CA ASP A 168 1.39 37.97 5.79
C ASP A 168 1.54 36.60 6.43
N LEU A 169 2.78 36.08 6.45
CA LEU A 169 3.12 34.74 7.02
C LEU A 169 4.17 34.94 8.11
N THR A 170 3.80 34.66 9.36
CA THR A 170 4.69 34.79 10.51
C THR A 170 5.14 33.40 10.96
N PHE A 171 6.45 33.17 10.95
CA PHE A 171 7.10 31.98 11.50
C PHE A 171 7.59 32.29 12.90
N ALA A 172 7.22 31.50 13.89
CA ALA A 172 7.53 31.69 15.31
C ALA A 172 8.11 30.40 15.90
N PRO A 173 9.37 30.39 16.38
CA PRO A 173 9.88 29.27 17.15
C PRO A 173 9.00 28.94 18.35
N SER A 174 8.87 27.67 18.73
CA SER A 174 8.04 27.28 19.87
C SER A 174 8.59 27.83 21.19
N ALA A 175 7.73 28.47 21.97
CA ALA A 175 8.09 28.92 23.30
C ALA A 175 8.20 27.77 24.33
N GLN A 176 7.71 26.59 23.99
CA GLN A 176 7.67 25.43 24.88
C GLN A 176 9.01 24.65 24.90
N GLN A 177 9.85 24.86 23.88
CA GLN A 177 11.14 24.17 23.76
C GLN A 177 12.28 25.21 23.71
N TYR A 178 13.21 25.12 24.68
CA TYR A 178 14.40 25.98 24.69
C TYR A 178 15.31 25.67 23.51
N GLY A 179 15.78 26.70 22.80
CA GLY A 179 16.64 26.54 21.61
C GLY A 179 15.89 26.16 20.34
N SER A 180 14.57 26.14 20.37
CA SER A 180 13.76 25.90 19.17
C SER A 180 14.01 26.93 18.08
N TYR A 181 13.83 26.51 16.83
CA TYR A 181 13.90 27.41 15.68
C TYR A 181 12.77 27.07 14.69
N ALA A 182 12.38 28.09 13.92
CA ALA A 182 11.51 27.91 12.78
C ALA A 182 12.35 27.89 11.49
N PHE A 183 11.85 27.21 10.46
CA PHE A 183 12.49 27.22 9.15
C PHE A 183 11.45 27.04 8.03
N VAL A 184 11.85 27.38 6.81
CA VAL A 184 11.08 27.08 5.59
C VAL A 184 12.06 26.99 4.42
N ASN A 185 11.81 25.99 3.53
CA ASN A 185 12.60 25.80 2.30
C ASN A 185 11.98 26.55 1.12
N GLY A 186 10.67 26.58 1.03
CA GLY A 186 9.97 27.27 -0.05
C GLY A 186 8.57 27.72 0.32
N ILE A 187 8.14 28.80 -0.32
CA ILE A 187 6.78 29.32 -0.21
C ILE A 187 6.22 29.49 -1.62
N GLU A 188 5.09 28.84 -1.89
CA GLU A 188 4.38 28.94 -3.16
C GLU A 188 2.99 29.50 -2.92
N ILE A 189 2.62 30.55 -3.68
CA ILE A 189 1.29 31.19 -3.61
C ILE A 189 0.69 31.17 -5.01
N VAL A 190 -0.43 30.49 -5.17
CA VAL A 190 -1.14 30.32 -6.45
C VAL A 190 -2.54 30.91 -6.33
N PRO A 191 -2.82 32.04 -7.00
CA PRO A 191 -4.19 32.58 -7.06
C PRO A 191 -5.13 31.57 -7.74
N THR A 192 -6.35 31.42 -7.21
CA THR A 192 -7.36 30.51 -7.74
C THR A 192 -8.74 31.16 -7.78
N PRO A 193 -9.63 30.74 -8.69
CA PRO A 193 -11.05 30.98 -8.52
C PRO A 193 -11.51 30.39 -7.18
N ASP A 194 -12.65 30.84 -6.66
CA ASP A 194 -13.21 30.17 -5.49
C ASP A 194 -13.82 28.83 -5.87
N ILE A 195 -12.99 27.78 -5.83
CA ILE A 195 -13.38 26.41 -6.16
C ILE A 195 -14.25 25.76 -5.07
N PHE A 196 -14.54 26.46 -3.96
CA PHE A 196 -15.35 25.98 -2.85
C PHE A 196 -16.72 26.67 -2.77
N ALA A 197 -16.98 27.68 -3.60
CA ALA A 197 -18.27 28.36 -3.70
C ALA A 197 -19.30 27.49 -4.44
N THR A 198 -19.78 26.41 -3.80
CA THR A 198 -20.79 25.52 -4.36
C THR A 198 -22.07 25.54 -3.49
N PRO A 199 -23.27 25.56 -4.11
CA PRO A 199 -24.52 25.64 -3.34
C PRO A 199 -24.95 24.31 -2.71
N ASP A 200 -24.33 23.18 -3.05
CA ASP A 200 -24.81 21.84 -2.72
C ASP A 200 -24.00 21.10 -1.65
N ILE A 201 -23.24 21.81 -0.81
CA ILE A 201 -22.49 21.20 0.30
C ILE A 201 -23.47 20.73 1.40
N ARG A 202 -23.28 19.50 1.89
CA ARG A 202 -24.17 18.89 2.89
C ARG A 202 -23.39 18.51 4.15
N LEU A 203 -23.90 18.95 5.31
CA LEU A 203 -23.42 18.50 6.63
C LEU A 203 -24.02 17.12 6.93
N VAL A 204 -23.17 16.19 7.26
CA VAL A 204 -23.53 14.82 7.70
C VAL A 204 -23.67 14.79 9.21
N SER A 205 -24.83 14.37 9.70
CA SER A 205 -25.12 14.22 11.13
C SER A 205 -26.02 13.00 11.34
N GLY A 206 -25.43 11.89 11.73
CA GLY A 206 -26.10 10.58 11.71
C GLY A 206 -26.50 10.18 10.29
N ASP A 207 -27.63 9.50 10.13
CA ASP A 207 -28.14 9.10 8.80
C ASP A 207 -28.88 10.21 8.04
N ASN A 208 -28.71 11.46 8.47
CA ASN A 208 -29.31 12.64 7.86
C ASN A 208 -28.24 13.60 7.33
N THR A 209 -28.60 14.30 6.25
CA THR A 209 -27.81 15.40 5.71
C THR A 209 -28.62 16.68 5.68
N SER A 210 -28.00 17.79 6.09
CA SER A 210 -28.56 19.14 6.03
C SER A 210 -27.70 20.05 5.16
N PRO A 211 -28.24 21.13 4.57
CA PRO A 211 -27.41 22.11 3.85
C PRO A 211 -26.33 22.68 4.77
N PHE A 212 -25.11 22.81 4.24
CA PHE A 212 -24.00 23.48 4.93
C PHE A 212 -23.63 24.74 4.16
N THR A 213 -23.60 25.88 4.87
CA THR A 213 -23.16 27.14 4.27
C THR A 213 -21.65 27.27 4.44
N PHE A 214 -20.94 27.25 3.33
CA PHE A 214 -19.50 27.49 3.31
C PHE A 214 -19.27 29.00 3.30
N ASP A 215 -18.61 29.51 4.34
CA ASP A 215 -18.23 30.93 4.42
C ASP A 215 -17.08 31.19 3.44
N ALA A 216 -17.21 32.22 2.61
CA ALA A 216 -16.18 32.65 1.67
C ALA A 216 -14.82 32.93 2.34
N ASP A 217 -14.82 33.39 3.60
CA ASP A 217 -13.60 33.63 4.37
C ASP A 217 -13.04 32.38 5.06
N MET A 218 -13.76 31.27 5.03
CA MET A 218 -13.31 30.00 5.61
C MET A 218 -12.05 29.48 4.92
N SER A 219 -11.01 29.23 5.70
CA SER A 219 -9.77 28.66 5.22
C SER A 219 -9.75 27.14 5.41
N LEU A 220 -9.00 26.46 4.57
CA LEU A 220 -8.90 25.00 4.56
C LEU A 220 -7.44 24.55 4.50
N GLN A 221 -7.18 23.37 5.00
CA GLN A 221 -5.93 22.62 4.77
C GLN A 221 -6.23 21.38 3.92
N THR A 222 -5.51 21.20 2.82
CA THR A 222 -5.57 19.95 2.05
C THR A 222 -4.92 18.85 2.86
N MET A 223 -5.69 17.82 3.20
CA MET A 223 -5.19 16.63 3.88
C MET A 223 -4.87 15.51 2.88
N TYR A 224 -5.80 15.23 1.98
CA TYR A 224 -5.64 14.20 0.95
C TYR A 224 -6.21 14.68 -0.37
N ARG A 225 -5.54 14.32 -1.45
CA ARG A 225 -6.00 14.54 -2.83
C ARG A 225 -5.60 13.34 -3.66
N LEU A 226 -6.59 12.55 -4.12
CA LEU A 226 -6.37 11.24 -4.69
C LEU A 226 -6.90 11.14 -6.12
N ASN A 227 -6.07 10.56 -6.99
CA ASN A 227 -6.48 9.96 -8.25
C ASN A 227 -6.87 8.51 -7.98
N VAL A 228 -8.16 8.24 -7.88
CA VAL A 228 -8.68 6.92 -7.48
C VAL A 228 -8.62 5.96 -8.67
N GLY A 229 -7.97 4.82 -8.45
CA GLY A 229 -7.79 3.80 -9.49
C GLY A 229 -6.74 4.16 -10.55
N GLY A 230 -6.06 5.30 -10.41
CA GLY A 230 -5.02 5.76 -11.34
C GLY A 230 -3.65 5.96 -10.67
N PRO A 231 -2.60 6.23 -11.44
CA PRO A 231 -1.28 6.58 -10.91
C PRO A 231 -1.31 7.96 -10.25
N ALA A 232 -0.26 8.28 -9.49
CA ALA A 232 -0.08 9.64 -8.99
C ALA A 232 0.10 10.63 -10.17
N ILE A 233 -0.48 11.82 -10.03
CA ILE A 233 -0.36 12.92 -11.01
C ILE A 233 0.53 13.99 -10.39
N SER A 234 1.60 14.35 -11.10
CA SER A 234 2.52 15.42 -10.70
C SER A 234 1.87 16.81 -10.82
N THR A 235 2.53 17.81 -10.29
CA THR A 235 2.10 19.20 -10.37
C THR A 235 1.95 19.70 -11.82
N GLU A 236 2.73 19.18 -12.76
CA GLU A 236 2.67 19.50 -14.19
C GLU A 236 1.44 18.91 -14.87
N GLY A 237 1.00 17.74 -14.42
CA GLY A 237 -0.18 17.06 -14.94
C GLY A 237 -1.50 17.63 -14.40
N ASP A 238 -1.46 18.59 -13.48
CA ASP A 238 -2.66 19.24 -12.95
C ASP A 238 -3.25 20.27 -13.93
N SER A 239 -4.47 20.64 -13.68
CA SER A 239 -5.27 21.56 -14.49
C SER A 239 -5.07 23.04 -14.16
N GLY A 240 -3.81 23.47 -13.92
CA GLY A 240 -3.43 24.88 -13.87
C GLY A 240 -3.15 25.46 -12.47
N PHE A 241 -3.28 24.68 -11.39
CA PHE A 241 -2.97 25.14 -10.02
C PHE A 241 -1.79 24.42 -9.40
N TYR A 242 -1.09 23.60 -10.16
CA TYR A 242 0.11 22.85 -9.75
C TYR A 242 -0.15 21.96 -8.53
N ARG A 243 -1.35 21.36 -8.44
CA ARG A 243 -1.71 20.41 -7.38
C ARG A 243 -1.13 19.03 -7.72
N SER A 244 -0.71 18.29 -6.71
CA SER A 244 -0.37 16.87 -6.86
C SER A 244 -1.56 16.00 -6.43
N TRP A 245 -1.75 14.88 -7.13
CA TRP A 245 -2.77 13.88 -6.82
C TRP A 245 -2.07 12.55 -6.54
N ALA A 246 -2.19 12.04 -5.33
CA ALA A 246 -1.63 10.74 -4.98
C ALA A 246 -2.49 9.60 -5.54
N ASN A 247 -1.94 8.40 -5.71
CA ASN A 247 -2.77 7.23 -5.95
C ASN A 247 -3.49 6.80 -4.67
N ASP A 248 -4.59 6.07 -4.79
CA ASP A 248 -5.40 5.65 -3.65
C ASP A 248 -4.97 4.32 -3.00
N ALA A 249 -3.95 3.63 -3.53
CA ALA A 249 -3.60 2.27 -3.16
C ALA A 249 -3.25 2.07 -1.67
N GLN A 250 -2.69 3.11 -1.03
CA GLN A 250 -2.34 3.05 0.39
C GLN A 250 -3.53 3.30 1.35
N TYR A 251 -4.65 3.80 0.83
CA TYR A 251 -5.83 4.16 1.64
C TYR A 251 -6.97 3.17 1.47
N ILE A 252 -6.99 2.37 0.40
CA ILE A 252 -8.05 1.40 0.13
C ILE A 252 -7.95 0.19 1.06
N LEU A 253 -9.03 -0.13 1.74
CA LEU A 253 -9.10 -1.27 2.66
C LEU A 253 -9.03 -2.59 1.88
N GLY A 254 -8.03 -3.41 2.19
CA GLY A 254 -7.88 -4.75 1.65
C GLY A 254 -7.55 -4.83 0.15
N GLY A 255 -7.15 -3.73 -0.48
CA GLY A 255 -6.89 -3.71 -1.93
C GLY A 255 -8.12 -4.02 -2.77
N SER A 256 -9.33 -3.84 -2.20
CA SER A 256 -10.59 -4.17 -2.84
C SER A 256 -10.90 -3.29 -4.05
N GLY A 257 -11.70 -3.83 -4.97
CA GLY A 257 -12.12 -3.15 -6.20
C GLY A 257 -11.12 -3.26 -7.35
N LEU A 258 -11.61 -3.04 -8.55
CA LEU A 258 -10.85 -3.04 -9.79
C LEU A 258 -10.54 -1.62 -10.24
N THR A 259 -9.33 -1.42 -10.74
CA THR A 259 -8.94 -0.17 -11.41
C THR A 259 -9.17 -0.29 -12.92
N PHE A 260 -9.69 0.76 -13.54
CA PHE A 260 -9.86 0.80 -14.98
C PHE A 260 -9.69 2.21 -15.53
N TRP A 261 -9.39 2.28 -16.81
CA TRP A 261 -9.15 3.49 -17.57
C TRP A 261 -10.27 3.71 -18.56
N LYS A 262 -10.50 4.97 -18.91
CA LYS A 262 -11.41 5.30 -20.01
C LYS A 262 -10.96 4.63 -21.31
N ASN A 263 -11.91 4.24 -22.14
CA ASN A 263 -11.59 3.82 -23.51
C ASN A 263 -11.00 5.00 -24.31
N ASP A 264 -10.05 4.76 -25.22
CA ASP A 264 -9.41 5.79 -26.03
C ASP A 264 -10.39 6.63 -26.84
N ASN A 265 -11.52 6.02 -27.24
CA ASN A 265 -12.60 6.70 -27.97
C ASN A 265 -13.48 7.58 -27.06
N LEU A 266 -13.36 7.51 -25.75
CA LEU A 266 -14.15 8.31 -24.83
C LEU A 266 -13.44 9.62 -24.50
N THR A 267 -14.06 10.73 -24.85
CA THR A 267 -13.59 12.07 -24.50
C THR A 267 -14.22 12.54 -23.21
N ILE A 268 -13.40 13.05 -22.26
CA ILE A 268 -13.88 13.71 -21.05
C ILE A 268 -14.36 15.11 -21.42
N SER A 269 -15.65 15.40 -21.19
CA SER A 269 -16.31 16.66 -21.56
C SER A 269 -16.70 17.44 -20.30
N TYR A 270 -15.92 18.46 -19.98
CA TYR A 270 -16.21 19.36 -18.86
C TYR A 270 -17.46 20.21 -19.12
N THR A 271 -18.08 20.69 -18.05
CA THR A 271 -19.31 21.50 -18.10
C THR A 271 -19.12 22.79 -17.32
N SER A 272 -20.06 23.74 -17.44
CA SER A 272 -20.04 24.96 -16.63
C SER A 272 -20.16 24.68 -15.12
N ARG A 273 -20.73 23.53 -14.71
CA ARG A 273 -20.80 23.10 -13.30
C ARG A 273 -19.50 22.47 -12.81
N VAL A 274 -18.74 21.85 -13.71
CA VAL A 274 -17.45 21.23 -13.42
C VAL A 274 -16.45 21.76 -14.45
N PRO A 275 -15.87 22.94 -14.24
CA PRO A 275 -14.85 23.51 -15.11
C PRO A 275 -13.60 22.61 -15.14
N ASN A 276 -12.80 22.75 -16.21
CA ASN A 276 -11.61 21.93 -16.42
C ASN A 276 -10.55 22.06 -15.29
N TYR A 277 -10.55 23.19 -14.60
CA TYR A 277 -9.64 23.42 -13.48
C TYR A 277 -10.08 22.70 -12.17
N THR A 278 -11.27 22.08 -12.11
CA THR A 278 -11.75 21.36 -10.92
C THR A 278 -10.85 20.17 -10.59
N ALA A 279 -10.53 19.35 -11.57
CA ALA A 279 -9.54 18.29 -11.51
C ALA A 279 -9.04 17.96 -12.93
N PRO A 280 -7.80 17.46 -13.10
CA PRO A 280 -7.25 17.12 -14.41
C PRO A 280 -8.01 15.96 -15.08
N VAL A 281 -7.85 15.85 -16.41
CA VAL A 281 -8.47 14.80 -17.23
C VAL A 281 -8.15 13.40 -16.71
N ASP A 282 -6.94 13.19 -16.21
CA ASP A 282 -6.48 11.89 -15.71
C ASP A 282 -7.25 11.41 -14.48
N VAL A 283 -7.70 12.34 -13.61
CA VAL A 283 -8.58 11.99 -12.48
C VAL A 283 -9.93 11.46 -12.98
N TYR A 284 -10.52 12.10 -13.98
CA TYR A 284 -11.79 11.65 -14.54
C TYR A 284 -11.65 10.53 -15.57
N GLY A 285 -10.44 10.29 -16.05
CA GLY A 285 -10.10 9.22 -16.99
C GLY A 285 -9.78 7.87 -16.33
N THR A 286 -9.63 7.84 -15.02
CA THR A 286 -9.40 6.62 -14.23
C THR A 286 -10.48 6.44 -13.19
N ALA A 287 -10.67 5.22 -12.73
CA ALA A 287 -11.62 4.94 -11.65
C ALA A 287 -11.32 3.62 -10.97
N ARG A 288 -11.86 3.48 -9.76
CA ARG A 288 -11.99 2.20 -9.07
C ARG A 288 -13.46 1.80 -8.99
N SER A 289 -13.77 0.54 -9.32
CA SER A 289 -15.11 -0.04 -9.17
C SER A 289 -15.04 -1.35 -8.40
N MET A 290 -16.20 -1.86 -7.94
CA MET A 290 -16.26 -3.12 -7.19
C MET A 290 -16.04 -4.35 -8.08
N GLY A 291 -16.29 -4.24 -9.38
CA GLY A 291 -16.09 -5.31 -10.35
C GLY A 291 -17.39 -5.83 -10.97
N PRO A 292 -17.31 -6.84 -11.87
CA PRO A 292 -18.48 -7.28 -12.65
C PRO A 292 -19.41 -8.23 -11.89
N THR A 293 -18.96 -8.85 -10.78
CA THR A 293 -19.71 -9.92 -10.12
C THR A 293 -20.63 -9.38 -9.04
N ALA A 294 -21.92 -9.26 -9.36
CA ALA A 294 -22.94 -8.71 -8.46
C ALA A 294 -22.97 -9.39 -7.08
N GLN A 295 -22.89 -10.73 -7.02
CA GLN A 295 -22.92 -11.49 -5.77
C GLN A 295 -21.74 -11.16 -4.85
N ILE A 296 -20.56 -10.90 -5.41
CA ILE A 296 -19.39 -10.50 -4.63
C ILE A 296 -19.57 -9.07 -4.13
N ASN A 297 -20.00 -8.16 -5.00
CA ASN A 297 -20.17 -6.74 -4.71
C ASN A 297 -21.17 -6.46 -3.58
N LEU A 298 -22.15 -7.34 -3.40
CA LEU A 298 -23.14 -7.22 -2.33
C LEU A 298 -22.65 -7.67 -0.96
N ASN A 299 -21.47 -8.28 -0.87
CA ASN A 299 -20.92 -8.82 0.36
C ASN A 299 -19.83 -7.95 0.98
N TYR A 300 -19.42 -6.85 0.34
CA TYR A 300 -18.41 -5.94 0.88
C TYR A 300 -18.68 -4.48 0.48
N ASN A 301 -17.99 -3.56 1.16
CA ASN A 301 -17.95 -2.15 0.81
C ASN A 301 -16.62 -1.81 0.16
N LEU A 302 -16.63 -1.03 -0.92
CA LEU A 302 -15.43 -0.41 -1.46
C LEU A 302 -15.03 0.74 -0.52
N THR A 303 -13.99 0.55 0.30
CA THR A 303 -13.74 1.38 1.49
C THR A 303 -12.35 1.98 1.47
N TRP A 304 -12.23 3.27 1.78
CA TRP A 304 -10.97 3.99 2.04
C TRP A 304 -10.93 4.46 3.49
N ILE A 305 -9.72 4.49 4.08
CA ILE A 305 -9.49 4.90 5.46
C ILE A 305 -8.43 6.00 5.47
N PHE A 306 -8.74 7.10 6.18
CA PHE A 306 -7.87 8.28 6.26
C PHE A 306 -7.65 8.68 7.71
N PRO A 307 -6.40 8.67 8.23
CA PRO A 307 -6.09 9.27 9.51
C PRO A 307 -6.31 10.79 9.46
N VAL A 308 -7.14 11.32 10.32
CA VAL A 308 -7.47 12.76 10.40
C VAL A 308 -7.42 13.26 11.84
N ASP A 309 -7.18 14.58 12.02
CA ASP A 309 -7.18 15.19 13.34
C ASP A 309 -8.60 15.29 13.89
N ALA A 310 -8.82 14.78 15.10
CA ALA A 310 -10.10 14.92 15.78
C ALA A 310 -10.36 16.39 16.18
N GLY A 311 -11.63 16.77 16.32
CA GLY A 311 -12.06 18.09 16.74
C GLY A 311 -12.20 19.10 15.60
N PHE A 312 -12.05 18.68 14.34
CA PHE A 312 -12.24 19.54 13.15
C PHE A 312 -13.37 19.03 12.27
N PHE A 313 -13.99 19.95 11.54
CA PHE A 313 -14.81 19.60 10.40
C PHE A 313 -13.94 19.32 9.18
N TYR A 314 -14.39 18.40 8.35
CA TYR A 314 -13.74 18.01 7.10
C TYR A 314 -14.71 18.13 5.94
N LEU A 315 -14.30 18.83 4.87
CA LEU A 315 -14.97 18.82 3.58
C LEU A 315 -14.41 17.72 2.72
N LEU A 316 -15.28 16.82 2.28
CA LEU A 316 -14.95 15.71 1.37
C LEU A 316 -15.56 16.00 0.01
N ARG A 317 -14.74 16.03 -1.03
CA ARG A 317 -15.18 16.17 -2.43
C ARG A 317 -14.94 14.89 -3.17
N PHE A 318 -16.03 14.26 -3.59
CA PHE A 318 -16.02 13.02 -4.38
C PHE A 318 -16.15 13.37 -5.86
N HIS A 319 -15.17 13.00 -6.66
CA HIS A 319 -15.17 13.20 -8.10
C HIS A 319 -15.70 11.94 -8.80
N PHE A 320 -16.66 12.11 -9.67
CA PHE A 320 -17.29 11.04 -10.43
C PHE A 320 -17.30 11.37 -11.92
N CYS A 321 -17.01 10.36 -12.71
CA CYS A 321 -17.21 10.36 -14.15
C CYS A 321 -17.49 8.93 -14.58
N GLU A 322 -18.65 8.67 -15.19
CA GLU A 322 -18.88 7.35 -15.75
C GLU A 322 -18.05 7.17 -17.01
N ILE A 323 -17.15 6.19 -16.98
CA ILE A 323 -16.18 5.94 -18.06
C ILE A 323 -16.22 4.50 -18.57
N LYS A 324 -17.07 3.65 -17.98
CA LYS A 324 -17.12 2.21 -18.28
C LYS A 324 -18.32 1.87 -19.18
N TYR A 325 -18.05 1.39 -20.39
CA TYR A 325 -19.06 0.73 -21.19
C TYR A 325 -19.40 -0.65 -20.60
N PRO A 326 -20.69 -1.12 -20.63
CA PRO A 326 -21.81 -0.54 -21.32
C PRO A 326 -22.70 0.41 -20.47
N ILE A 327 -22.18 0.98 -19.35
CA ILE A 327 -22.97 1.85 -18.46
C ILE A 327 -23.08 3.24 -19.09
N THR A 328 -24.19 3.49 -19.78
CA THR A 328 -24.42 4.72 -20.54
C THR A 328 -25.78 5.36 -20.24
N LYS A 329 -26.62 4.69 -19.46
CA LYS A 329 -27.99 5.12 -19.18
C LYS A 329 -28.25 5.26 -17.68
N VAL A 330 -29.24 6.06 -17.34
CA VAL A 330 -29.77 6.21 -15.98
C VAL A 330 -30.21 4.87 -15.42
N ASN A 331 -29.99 4.65 -14.16
CA ASN A 331 -30.30 3.45 -13.38
C ASN A 331 -29.59 2.17 -13.86
N GLN A 332 -28.49 2.28 -14.60
CA GLN A 332 -27.65 1.13 -14.86
C GLN A 332 -26.69 0.86 -13.68
N ARG A 333 -26.22 1.90 -12.99
CA ARG A 333 -25.44 1.81 -11.76
C ARG A 333 -25.99 2.81 -10.74
N SER A 334 -26.31 2.32 -9.54
CA SER A 334 -26.70 3.13 -8.39
C SER A 334 -26.07 2.58 -7.12
N PHE A 335 -25.58 3.45 -6.25
CA PHE A 335 -24.87 3.04 -5.05
C PHE A 335 -25.06 4.02 -3.89
N PHE A 336 -24.80 3.53 -2.67
CA PHE A 336 -24.73 4.32 -1.45
C PHE A 336 -23.33 4.92 -1.26
N ILE A 337 -23.27 6.09 -0.64
CA ILE A 337 -22.05 6.66 -0.09
C ILE A 337 -22.20 6.72 1.43
N TYR A 338 -21.22 6.15 2.13
CA TYR A 338 -21.13 6.18 3.59
C TYR A 338 -19.87 6.94 4.00
N ILE A 339 -19.99 7.75 5.07
CA ILE A 339 -18.84 8.38 5.74
C ILE A 339 -18.97 8.06 7.23
N ASN A 340 -17.95 7.41 7.83
CA ASN A 340 -17.96 6.94 9.23
C ASN A 340 -19.22 6.12 9.57
N ASN A 341 -19.58 5.18 8.70
CA ASN A 341 -20.79 4.34 8.77
C ASN A 341 -22.13 5.11 8.74
N GLN A 342 -22.11 6.40 8.43
CA GLN A 342 -23.31 7.22 8.27
C GLN A 342 -23.70 7.31 6.80
N THR A 343 -24.97 7.08 6.47
CA THR A 343 -25.45 7.14 5.09
C THR A 343 -25.52 8.60 4.63
N THR A 344 -24.63 8.99 3.71
CA THR A 344 -24.59 10.38 3.19
C THR A 344 -25.37 10.54 1.89
N GLN A 345 -25.38 9.50 1.06
CA GLN A 345 -26.10 9.47 -0.22
C GLN A 345 -26.73 8.10 -0.43
N LYS A 346 -28.05 8.07 -0.62
CA LYS A 346 -28.81 6.81 -0.76
C LYS A 346 -28.89 6.29 -2.20
N GLN A 347 -28.82 7.13 -3.19
CA GLN A 347 -28.96 6.75 -4.61
C GLN A 347 -28.02 7.63 -5.42
N MET A 348 -26.76 7.22 -5.49
CA MET A 348 -25.79 7.89 -6.33
C MET A 348 -25.80 7.23 -7.71
N ASP A 349 -26.35 7.93 -8.68
CA ASP A 349 -26.26 7.59 -10.10
C ASP A 349 -25.46 8.70 -10.81
N VAL A 350 -24.28 8.32 -11.31
CA VAL A 350 -23.35 9.27 -11.94
C VAL A 350 -23.95 9.86 -13.21
N ILE A 351 -24.68 9.05 -14.01
CA ILE A 351 -25.31 9.49 -15.27
C ILE A 351 -26.44 10.49 -15.01
N VAL A 352 -27.23 10.29 -13.94
CA VAL A 352 -28.28 11.26 -13.55
C VAL A 352 -27.67 12.61 -13.25
N ARG A 353 -26.55 12.64 -12.53
CA ARG A 353 -25.91 13.89 -12.09
C ARG A 353 -25.12 14.59 -13.19
N SER A 354 -24.39 13.82 -13.98
CA SER A 354 -23.49 14.33 -15.03
C SER A 354 -24.20 14.58 -16.37
N GLY A 355 -25.32 13.90 -16.59
CA GLY A 355 -26.07 13.93 -17.86
C GLY A 355 -25.48 13.06 -18.97
N GLY A 356 -24.56 12.14 -18.66
CA GLY A 356 -24.01 11.20 -19.64
C GLY A 356 -22.64 10.65 -19.31
N ILE A 357 -22.20 9.66 -20.08
CA ILE A 357 -20.88 9.05 -20.01
C ILE A 357 -19.80 10.07 -20.42
N GLY A 358 -18.62 10.01 -19.78
CA GLY A 358 -17.50 10.92 -20.04
C GLY A 358 -17.75 12.36 -19.57
N ARG A 359 -18.78 12.61 -18.76
CA ARG A 359 -19.08 13.92 -18.19
C ARG A 359 -18.76 13.94 -16.70
N PRO A 360 -17.80 14.77 -16.25
CA PRO A 360 -17.46 14.92 -14.85
C PRO A 360 -18.62 15.48 -14.02
N THR A 361 -18.72 15.00 -12.78
CA THR A 361 -19.54 15.59 -11.71
C THR A 361 -18.82 15.39 -10.37
N TYR A 362 -19.21 16.17 -9.35
CA TYR A 362 -18.74 15.94 -7.99
C TYR A 362 -19.85 16.15 -6.96
N THR A 363 -19.62 15.64 -5.76
CA THR A 363 -20.49 15.87 -4.59
C THR A 363 -19.65 16.21 -3.39
N GLU A 364 -20.19 17.01 -2.48
CA GLU A 364 -19.47 17.52 -1.33
C GLU A 364 -20.24 17.28 -0.04
N TYR A 365 -19.51 16.77 0.97
CA TYR A 365 -20.04 16.51 2.29
C TYR A 365 -19.12 17.10 3.35
N VAL A 366 -19.69 17.64 4.41
CA VAL A 366 -18.98 18.09 5.60
C VAL A 366 -19.30 17.15 6.75
N ILE A 367 -18.27 16.69 7.46
CA ILE A 367 -18.42 15.83 8.63
C ILE A 367 -17.48 16.27 9.75
N MET A 368 -17.92 16.13 11.00
CA MET A 368 -17.09 16.35 12.19
C MET A 368 -16.30 15.08 12.52
N ALA A 369 -14.97 15.19 12.67
CA ALA A 369 -14.13 14.13 13.19
C ALA A 369 -14.17 14.15 14.71
N ILE A 370 -14.85 13.18 15.31
CA ILE A 370 -15.06 13.10 16.77
C ILE A 370 -14.00 12.18 17.38
N GLY A 371 -13.28 12.66 18.39
CA GLY A 371 -12.23 11.89 19.07
C GLY A 371 -11.30 12.78 19.89
N SER A 372 -10.18 12.22 20.37
CA SER A 372 -9.25 12.94 21.26
C SER A 372 -7.89 13.30 20.65
N ARG A 373 -7.49 12.70 19.52
CA ARG A 373 -6.22 12.96 18.82
C ARG A 373 -6.38 12.81 17.32
N GLN A 374 -5.81 11.76 16.74
CA GLN A 374 -6.09 11.29 15.39
C GLN A 374 -7.14 10.20 15.44
N VAL A 375 -8.01 10.19 14.44
CA VAL A 375 -9.06 9.19 14.25
C VAL A 375 -9.09 8.78 12.79
N ASP A 376 -9.52 7.57 12.53
CA ASP A 376 -9.69 7.08 11.17
C ASP A 376 -11.04 7.54 10.62
N MET A 377 -11.01 8.24 9.51
CA MET A 377 -12.20 8.58 8.73
C MET A 377 -12.43 7.50 7.67
N TRP A 378 -13.59 6.86 7.75
CA TRP A 378 -14.00 5.77 6.87
C TRP A 378 -14.91 6.30 5.77
N ILE A 379 -14.57 6.03 4.53
CA ILE A 379 -15.37 6.35 3.35
C ILE A 379 -15.68 5.05 2.64
N ALA A 380 -16.96 4.75 2.42
CA ALA A 380 -17.36 3.49 1.81
C ALA A 380 -18.44 3.67 0.74
N LEU A 381 -18.37 2.87 -0.32
CA LEU A 381 -19.39 2.76 -1.36
C LEU A 381 -19.98 1.34 -1.36
N HIS A 382 -21.31 1.24 -1.55
CA HIS A 382 -22.02 -0.03 -1.62
C HIS A 382 -23.13 0.02 -2.67
N PRO A 383 -23.38 -1.05 -3.47
CA PRO A 383 -24.45 -1.04 -4.46
C PRO A 383 -25.82 -0.80 -3.83
N ASP A 384 -26.63 0.04 -4.47
CA ASP A 384 -28.03 0.27 -4.06
C ASP A 384 -28.97 -0.68 -4.79
N LEU A 385 -29.52 -1.65 -4.06
CA LEU A 385 -30.50 -2.58 -4.59
C LEU A 385 -31.95 -2.02 -4.60
N SER A 386 -32.18 -0.96 -3.85
CA SER A 386 -33.55 -0.39 -3.72
C SER A 386 -34.07 0.21 -5.02
N SER A 387 -33.17 0.77 -5.82
CA SER A 387 -33.49 1.31 -7.16
C SER A 387 -33.51 0.25 -8.26
N LYS A 388 -33.16 -1.02 -7.94
CA LYS A 388 -33.03 -2.13 -8.90
C LYS A 388 -32.13 -1.75 -10.08
N PRO A 389 -30.88 -1.38 -9.87
CA PRO A 389 -29.96 -1.03 -10.95
C PRO A 389 -29.64 -2.26 -11.80
N GLN A 390 -29.26 -2.03 -13.06
CA GLN A 390 -28.87 -3.12 -13.95
C GLN A 390 -27.56 -3.79 -13.50
N TYR A 391 -26.64 -3.03 -12.89
CA TYR A 391 -25.35 -3.50 -12.38
C TYR A 391 -25.23 -3.19 -10.89
N SER A 392 -25.02 -4.20 -10.06
CA SER A 392 -24.71 -4.04 -8.63
C SER A 392 -23.23 -3.68 -8.47
N ASP A 393 -22.89 -2.41 -8.65
CA ASP A 393 -21.52 -1.91 -8.67
C ASP A 393 -21.47 -0.46 -8.17
N ALA A 394 -20.31 0.01 -7.72
CA ALA A 394 -20.04 1.39 -7.34
C ALA A 394 -18.74 1.86 -7.99
N ILE A 395 -18.59 3.17 -8.21
CA ILE A 395 -17.43 3.77 -8.88
C ILE A 395 -16.98 5.03 -8.14
N LEU A 396 -15.66 5.29 -8.14
CA LEU A 396 -15.06 6.56 -7.71
C LEU A 396 -13.85 6.87 -8.60
N ASN A 397 -13.73 8.13 -9.02
CA ASN A 397 -12.65 8.61 -9.89
C ASN A 397 -11.59 9.42 -9.13
N GLY A 398 -12.01 10.23 -8.15
CA GLY A 398 -11.12 11.04 -7.35
C GLY A 398 -11.73 11.43 -6.02
N LEU A 399 -10.86 11.75 -5.06
CA LEU A 399 -11.28 12.17 -3.74
C LEU A 399 -10.35 13.25 -3.19
N GLU A 400 -10.94 14.31 -2.67
CA GLU A 400 -10.22 15.34 -1.91
C GLU A 400 -10.80 15.42 -0.49
N VAL A 401 -9.93 15.55 0.51
CA VAL A 401 -10.28 15.71 1.91
C VAL A 401 -9.61 16.98 2.43
N PHE A 402 -10.41 17.95 2.85
CA PHE A 402 -9.96 19.23 3.34
C PHE A 402 -10.38 19.40 4.81
N LYS A 403 -9.42 19.75 5.67
CA LYS A 403 -9.71 20.15 7.04
C LYS A 403 -10.17 21.60 7.05
N LEU A 404 -11.32 21.89 7.66
CA LEU A 404 -11.89 23.23 7.78
C LEU A 404 -11.36 23.93 9.02
N GLN A 405 -11.18 25.25 8.94
CA GLN A 405 -10.86 26.04 10.12
C GLN A 405 -11.99 25.96 11.16
N ASN A 406 -11.62 25.88 12.43
CA ASN A 406 -12.58 25.88 13.53
C ASN A 406 -13.24 27.26 13.71
N TYR A 407 -14.53 27.26 14.12
CA TYR A 407 -15.22 28.46 14.58
C TYR A 407 -14.67 28.80 15.98
N GLY A 408 -14.17 30.01 16.15
CA GLY A 408 -13.54 30.49 17.39
C GLY A 408 -12.19 31.13 17.07
N PRO A 409 -11.12 30.88 17.81
CA PRO A 409 -9.79 31.25 17.32
C PRO A 409 -9.53 30.49 16.04
N SER A 410 -9.43 31.21 14.90
CA SER A 410 -9.25 30.62 13.56
C SER A 410 -8.05 29.72 13.56
N ASN A 411 -8.27 28.41 13.54
CA ASN A 411 -7.23 27.41 13.72
C ASN A 411 -7.37 26.25 12.71
N LEU A 412 -6.28 25.96 12.00
CA LEU A 412 -6.11 24.78 11.14
C LEU A 412 -5.04 23.83 11.69
N ALA A 413 -4.29 24.26 12.71
CA ALA A 413 -3.21 23.47 13.26
C ALA A 413 -3.75 22.22 13.97
N GLY A 414 -3.41 21.06 13.43
CA GLY A 414 -3.61 19.78 14.08
C GLY A 414 -2.54 19.50 15.13
N LEU A 415 -2.69 18.40 15.86
CA LEU A 415 -1.67 17.90 16.73
C LEU A 415 -0.53 17.28 15.89
N SER A 416 0.72 17.43 16.35
CA SER A 416 1.82 16.67 15.78
C SER A 416 1.53 15.16 15.92
N PRO A 417 1.82 14.33 14.89
CA PRO A 417 1.61 12.90 14.97
C PRO A 417 2.35 12.31 16.18
N PRO A 418 1.84 11.28 16.85
CA PRO A 418 2.55 10.64 17.96
C PRO A 418 3.89 10.09 17.48
N LEU A 419 4.93 10.28 18.30
CA LEU A 419 6.22 9.63 18.04
C LEU A 419 6.03 8.11 18.03
N PRO A 420 6.70 7.36 17.15
CA PRO A 420 6.78 5.91 17.24
C PRO A 420 7.27 5.56 18.65
N GLN A 421 6.45 4.83 19.42
CA GLN A 421 6.81 4.45 20.77
C GLN A 421 8.10 3.62 20.72
N LYS A 422 9.18 4.11 21.32
CA LYS A 422 10.33 3.27 21.66
C LYS A 422 9.82 2.20 22.64
N PRO A 423 10.16 0.92 22.45
CA PRO A 423 9.84 -0.08 23.44
C PRO A 423 10.35 0.39 24.80
N ASP A 424 9.46 0.46 25.79
CA ASP A 424 9.79 0.85 27.17
C ASP A 424 10.84 -0.10 27.73
N VAL A 425 12.08 0.32 27.67
CA VAL A 425 13.13 -0.24 28.52
C VAL A 425 12.95 0.43 29.88
N ASN A 426 12.13 -0.18 30.74
CA ASN A 426 12.01 0.25 32.11
C ASN A 426 13.36 0.20 32.80
N PRO A 427 13.99 1.33 33.16
CA PRO A 427 15.10 1.31 34.10
C PRO A 427 14.52 1.07 35.49
N THR A 428 14.78 -0.10 36.03
CA THR A 428 14.52 -0.42 37.44
C THR A 428 15.12 0.67 38.31
N ARG A 429 14.27 1.41 39.00
CA ARG A 429 14.65 2.32 40.07
C ARG A 429 15.38 1.50 41.15
N LEU A 430 16.67 1.70 41.30
CA LEU A 430 17.37 1.50 42.55
C LEU A 430 17.48 2.85 43.23
N SER A 431 16.79 2.97 44.34
CA SER A 431 16.87 4.08 45.28
C SER A 431 18.16 3.96 46.11
N ASN A 432 18.70 5.10 46.39
CA ASN A 432 19.40 5.60 47.58
C ASN A 432 20.83 6.01 47.43
N GLY A 433 21.05 7.20 47.89
CA GLY A 433 22.30 7.62 48.56
C GLY A 433 22.87 8.96 48.10
N GLU A 434 22.45 9.99 48.81
CA GLU A 434 23.09 11.31 48.80
C GLU A 434 24.59 11.23 48.99
N ARG A 435 25.39 12.04 48.23
CA ARG A 435 26.29 13.05 48.83
C ARG A 435 27.03 13.88 47.80
N LYS A 436 27.05 15.15 48.09
CA LYS A 436 27.79 16.26 47.50
C LYS A 436 29.26 16.03 47.30
N SER A 437 29.87 16.55 46.21
CA SER A 437 30.98 17.49 46.36
C SER A 437 31.42 18.07 45.00
N LYS A 438 31.80 19.32 45.08
CA LYS A 438 32.28 20.26 44.10
C LYS A 438 33.63 19.89 43.43
N GLY A 439 33.81 20.39 42.21
CA GLY A 439 35.06 21.02 41.81
C GLY A 439 35.76 20.44 40.59
N GLY A 440 36.04 21.31 39.63
CA GLY A 440 37.31 21.27 38.86
C GLY A 440 37.18 21.13 37.35
N ILE A 441 37.21 22.26 36.68
CA ILE A 441 37.47 22.47 35.26
C ILE A 441 38.96 22.25 35.00
N GLN A 442 39.37 21.56 33.95
CA GLN A 442 40.33 22.02 32.92
C GLN A 442 40.83 20.88 32.03
N ALA A 443 40.61 21.07 30.78
CA ALA A 443 41.42 20.81 29.58
C ALA A 443 42.52 19.73 29.61
N ILE A 444 42.53 18.91 28.57
CA ILE A 444 43.71 18.71 27.69
C ILE A 444 43.24 18.07 26.37
N ILE A 445 43.54 18.77 25.28
CA ILE A 445 43.54 18.32 23.90
C ILE A 445 44.87 17.62 23.63
N GLY A 446 44.88 16.46 23.03
CA GLY A 446 46.03 15.85 22.38
C GLY A 446 46.19 14.35 22.60
N GLY A 447 45.98 13.54 21.52
CA GLY A 447 46.46 12.18 21.51
C GLY A 447 45.53 11.09 20.93
N THR A 448 45.05 11.27 19.74
CA THR A 448 44.12 10.28 19.08
C THR A 448 44.80 9.50 17.95
N THR A 449 45.98 8.90 18.13
CA THR A 449 46.48 7.91 17.14
C THR A 449 47.21 6.72 17.73
N GLY A 450 47.46 6.69 19.04
CA GLY A 450 48.12 5.54 19.72
C GLY A 450 47.18 4.55 20.42
N GLY A 451 45.93 4.95 20.71
CA GLY A 451 44.98 4.17 21.54
C GLY A 451 44.29 3.00 20.83
N PHE A 452 44.13 3.10 19.55
CA PHE A 452 43.33 2.08 18.81
C PHE A 452 44.11 0.77 18.58
N ALA A 453 45.43 0.85 18.37
CA ALA A 453 46.28 -0.33 18.20
C ALA A 453 46.41 -1.14 19.49
N LEU A 454 46.50 -0.48 20.64
CA LEU A 454 46.57 -1.15 21.94
C LEU A 454 45.26 -1.81 22.36
N LEU A 455 44.14 -1.23 21.98
CA LEU A 455 42.81 -1.80 22.24
C LEU A 455 42.55 -3.08 21.42
N LEU A 456 43.00 -3.12 20.17
CA LEU A 456 42.94 -4.31 19.35
C LEU A 456 43.85 -5.45 19.83
N ILE A 457 45.04 -5.12 20.32
CA ILE A 457 45.96 -6.11 20.90
C ILE A 457 45.40 -6.65 22.22
N ALA A 458 44.77 -5.80 23.04
CA ALA A 458 44.16 -6.22 24.30
C ALA A 458 42.94 -7.15 24.05
N LEU A 459 42.11 -6.83 23.06
CA LEU A 459 40.96 -7.66 22.65
C LEU A 459 41.42 -9.01 22.07
N PHE A 460 42.49 -9.02 21.27
CA PHE A 460 43.03 -10.26 20.71
C PHE A 460 43.65 -11.13 21.80
N SER A 461 44.39 -10.54 22.77
CA SER A 461 44.93 -11.24 23.91
C SER A 461 43.85 -11.80 24.81
N MET A 462 42.75 -11.06 25.05
CA MET A 462 41.63 -11.52 25.85
C MET A 462 40.90 -12.70 25.15
N CYS A 463 40.78 -12.67 23.83
CA CYS A 463 40.19 -13.74 23.05
C CYS A 463 41.03 -15.04 23.09
N VAL A 464 42.36 -14.92 23.06
CA VAL A 464 43.29 -16.07 23.17
C VAL A 464 43.28 -16.65 24.58
N ILE A 465 43.23 -15.81 25.62
CA ILE A 465 43.14 -16.26 27.04
C ILE A 465 41.78 -16.95 27.29
N TYR A 466 40.67 -16.44 26.70
CA TYR A 466 39.35 -17.03 26.80
C TYR A 466 39.28 -18.40 26.11
N ARG A 467 39.95 -18.55 24.98
CA ARG A 467 40.04 -19.87 24.28
C ARG A 467 40.96 -20.86 25.05
N ARG A 468 41.99 -20.43 25.74
CA ARG A 468 42.87 -21.31 26.55
C ARG A 468 42.28 -21.78 27.86
N LYS A 469 41.26 -21.06 28.42
CA LYS A 469 40.54 -21.46 29.66
C LYS A 469 39.44 -22.48 29.43
N LYS A 470 39.11 -22.80 28.18
CA LYS A 470 38.05 -23.77 27.82
C LYS A 470 38.50 -25.21 27.65
N VAL A 471 39.82 -25.48 27.86
CA VAL A 471 40.36 -26.82 27.78
C VAL A 471 41.12 -27.13 29.09
N ALA A 472 40.41 -27.35 30.15
CA ALA A 472 40.81 -28.22 31.27
C ALA A 472 39.79 -28.10 32.43
N LYS A 473 39.00 -29.12 32.61
CA LYS A 473 38.60 -29.81 33.83
C LYS A 473 37.12 -30.22 33.87
N SER A 474 36.91 -31.46 33.78
CA SER A 474 35.88 -32.25 34.44
C SER A 474 36.61 -33.24 35.37
N PRO A 475 36.04 -33.87 36.41
CA PRO A 475 34.69 -33.80 36.99
C PRO A 475 34.66 -33.64 38.52
N GLY A 476 33.49 -33.35 39.07
CA GLY A 476 33.24 -33.46 40.52
C GLY A 476 31.78 -33.10 40.89
N LYS A 477 31.09 -34.07 41.41
CA LYS A 477 29.72 -33.99 41.97
C LYS A 477 29.58 -32.92 43.04
N THR A 478 28.43 -32.24 43.12
CA THR A 478 27.38 -32.30 44.15
C THR A 478 26.57 -30.99 44.18
N ASP A 479 25.24 -31.21 44.21
CA ASP A 479 24.23 -30.57 45.02
C ASP A 479 23.61 -29.23 44.71
N TYR A 480 22.33 -29.32 44.46
CA TYR A 480 21.16 -28.45 44.70
C TYR A 480 21.39 -26.93 44.91
N GLY A 481 20.82 -26.20 43.96
CA GLY A 481 20.47 -24.79 44.12
C GLY A 481 19.43 -24.40 43.05
N HIS A 482 18.16 -24.42 43.38
CA HIS A 482 17.10 -23.87 42.57
C HIS A 482 17.37 -22.40 42.22
N VAL A 483 17.72 -22.13 40.95
CA VAL A 483 17.58 -20.79 40.39
C VAL A 483 16.28 -20.79 39.58
N LYS A 484 15.26 -20.17 40.16
CA LYS A 484 14.01 -19.84 39.49
C LYS A 484 14.32 -18.77 38.42
N HIS A 485 14.32 -19.15 37.15
CA HIS A 485 14.10 -18.19 36.09
C HIS A 485 12.68 -17.62 36.19
N PRO A 486 12.48 -16.31 36.08
CA PRO A 486 11.13 -15.76 36.05
C PRO A 486 10.52 -16.07 34.69
N THR A 487 9.75 -17.12 34.62
CA THR A 487 8.80 -17.39 33.54
C THR A 487 7.76 -16.28 33.56
N LYS A 488 7.92 -15.29 32.71
CA LYS A 488 6.86 -14.32 32.45
C LYS A 488 5.76 -15.06 31.69
N CYS A 489 4.76 -15.52 32.42
CA CYS A 489 3.58 -16.22 31.94
C CYS A 489 2.93 -15.42 30.80
N ILE A 490 2.80 -16.06 29.65
CA ILE A 490 1.82 -15.79 28.59
C ILE A 490 0.43 -16.20 29.15
N LYS A 491 -0.08 -15.45 30.14
CA LYS A 491 -1.32 -15.83 30.86
C LYS A 491 -2.50 -14.90 30.59
N SER A 492 -2.60 -14.20 29.47
CA SER A 492 -3.78 -13.35 29.25
C SER A 492 -4.44 -13.37 27.87
N THR A 493 -3.94 -14.15 26.89
CA THR A 493 -4.54 -14.16 25.54
C THR A 493 -4.77 -15.56 24.93
N CYS A 494 -4.28 -16.63 25.53
CA CYS A 494 -4.38 -17.99 24.96
C CYS A 494 -5.33 -18.95 25.72
N ASP A 495 -6.38 -18.46 26.36
CA ASP A 495 -7.38 -19.31 27.04
C ASP A 495 -8.16 -20.26 26.09
N LEU A 496 -7.98 -20.14 24.78
CA LEU A 496 -8.66 -20.95 23.77
C LEU A 496 -7.80 -22.11 23.22
N VAL A 497 -6.51 -22.20 23.57
CA VAL A 497 -5.60 -23.23 23.06
C VAL A 497 -5.25 -24.22 24.17
N ARG A 498 -5.45 -25.51 23.91
CA ARG A 498 -5.29 -26.58 24.88
C ARG A 498 -3.83 -26.83 25.23
N HIS A 499 -3.49 -26.84 26.49
CA HIS A 499 -2.18 -27.33 26.97
C HIS A 499 -2.22 -28.85 27.15
N PHE A 500 -1.33 -29.57 26.47
CA PHE A 500 -1.18 -31.02 26.55
C PHE A 500 -0.05 -31.38 27.49
N SER A 501 -0.27 -32.38 28.36
CA SER A 501 0.82 -32.95 29.11
C SER A 501 1.72 -33.80 28.19
N PHE A 502 3.00 -33.84 28.50
CA PHE A 502 3.98 -34.62 27.71
C PHE A 502 3.59 -36.12 27.67
N ALA A 503 3.07 -36.68 28.77
CA ALA A 503 2.59 -38.05 28.78
C ALA A 503 1.48 -38.34 27.77
N LYS A 504 0.52 -37.38 27.58
CA LYS A 504 -0.52 -37.55 26.55
C LYS A 504 0.09 -37.55 25.14
N ILE A 505 1.08 -36.69 24.87
CA ILE A 505 1.77 -36.65 23.58
C ILE A 505 2.54 -37.95 23.31
N GLN A 506 3.23 -38.49 24.33
CA GLN A 506 3.92 -39.80 24.20
C GLN A 506 2.95 -40.93 23.84
N VAL A 507 1.78 -40.97 24.50
CA VAL A 507 0.75 -41.99 24.20
C VAL A 507 0.24 -41.80 22.77
N ALA A 508 -0.11 -40.55 22.38
CA ALA A 508 -0.62 -40.22 21.04
C ALA A 508 0.34 -40.59 19.91
N THR A 509 1.66 -40.50 20.15
CA THR A 509 2.72 -40.77 19.17
C THR A 509 3.39 -42.15 19.38
N LYS A 510 2.86 -42.99 20.27
CA LYS A 510 3.48 -44.28 20.66
C LYS A 510 4.97 -44.12 20.99
N ASP A 511 5.24 -43.15 21.88
CA ASP A 511 6.58 -42.74 22.31
C ASP A 511 7.48 -42.24 21.15
N PHE A 512 6.88 -41.42 20.24
CA PHE A 512 7.52 -40.87 19.05
C PHE A 512 8.06 -41.94 18.08
N ASP A 513 7.25 -42.97 17.83
CA ASP A 513 7.57 -44.04 16.88
C ASP A 513 7.92 -43.44 15.51
N GLU A 514 9.06 -43.86 14.98
CA GLU A 514 9.55 -43.39 13.67
C GLU A 514 8.60 -43.74 12.52
N ALA A 515 7.82 -44.84 12.66
CA ALA A 515 6.81 -45.23 11.67
C ALA A 515 5.65 -44.21 11.58
N LEU A 516 5.47 -43.36 12.57
CA LEU A 516 4.43 -42.31 12.59
C LEU A 516 4.92 -40.94 12.07
N ILE A 517 6.15 -40.85 11.59
CA ILE A 517 6.69 -39.61 11.02
C ILE A 517 6.04 -39.34 9.68
N ILE A 518 5.37 -38.22 9.55
CA ILE A 518 4.75 -37.68 8.33
C ILE A 518 5.55 -36.57 7.69
N GLY A 519 6.54 -35.98 8.42
CA GLY A 519 7.39 -34.92 7.91
C GLY A 519 8.69 -34.77 8.71
N ARG A 520 9.79 -34.47 8.03
CA ARG A 520 11.10 -34.15 8.61
C ARG A 520 11.59 -32.82 8.06
N GLY A 521 12.02 -31.89 8.94
CA GLY A 521 12.51 -30.58 8.53
C GLY A 521 13.50 -29.99 9.52
N GLY A 522 14.05 -28.82 9.20
CA GLY A 522 14.98 -28.09 10.06
C GLY A 522 14.40 -27.67 11.42
N PHE A 523 13.09 -27.69 11.57
CA PHE A 523 12.37 -27.35 12.80
C PHE A 523 12.01 -28.57 13.65
N GLY A 524 12.37 -29.77 13.21
CA GLY A 524 12.07 -31.02 13.90
C GLY A 524 11.22 -32.00 13.07
N ASN A 525 10.75 -33.07 13.75
CA ASN A 525 9.92 -34.10 13.14
C ASN A 525 8.44 -33.84 13.40
N VAL A 526 7.59 -34.14 12.42
CA VAL A 526 6.13 -34.11 12.53
C VAL A 526 5.61 -35.53 12.53
N TYR A 527 4.82 -35.88 13.53
CA TYR A 527 4.23 -37.20 13.72
C TYR A 527 2.72 -37.15 13.53
N ILE A 528 2.14 -38.19 12.98
CA ILE A 528 0.70 -38.40 13.11
C ILE A 528 0.42 -39.00 14.47
N GLY A 529 -0.59 -38.50 15.18
CA GLY A 529 -1.00 -38.99 16.47
C GLY A 529 -2.52 -39.10 16.58
N ASP A 530 -2.97 -39.89 17.58
CA ASP A 530 -4.39 -40.00 17.92
C ASP A 530 -4.63 -39.44 19.31
N ILE A 531 -5.54 -38.48 19.40
CA ILE A 531 -5.96 -37.87 20.69
C ILE A 531 -7.46 -38.10 20.95
N ASP A 532 -7.85 -38.02 22.22
CA ASP A 532 -9.24 -38.02 22.67
C ASP A 532 -10.13 -39.15 22.08
N GLY A 533 -9.55 -40.34 21.86
CA GLY A 533 -10.32 -41.49 21.43
C GLY A 533 -10.49 -41.63 19.90
N GLY A 534 -9.59 -41.08 19.08
CA GLY A 534 -9.57 -41.35 17.64
C GLY A 534 -9.48 -40.12 16.75
N THR A 535 -9.32 -38.91 17.34
CA THR A 535 -9.07 -37.70 16.54
C THR A 535 -7.62 -37.68 16.08
N LYS A 536 -7.41 -37.72 14.74
CA LYS A 536 -6.08 -37.64 14.14
C LYS A 536 -5.55 -36.21 14.19
N VAL A 537 -4.31 -36.07 14.62
CA VAL A 537 -3.61 -34.80 14.74
C VAL A 537 -2.20 -34.88 14.16
N ALA A 538 -1.65 -33.73 13.74
CA ALA A 538 -0.25 -33.60 13.39
C ALA A 538 0.51 -33.01 14.60
N ILE A 539 1.56 -33.69 15.05
CA ILE A 539 2.34 -33.37 16.23
C ILE A 539 3.76 -33.01 15.81
N LYS A 540 4.08 -31.70 15.84
CA LYS A 540 5.40 -31.14 15.48
C LYS A 540 6.24 -31.06 16.75
N ARG A 541 7.26 -31.91 16.85
CA ARG A 541 8.26 -31.87 17.93
C ARG A 541 9.44 -31.05 17.50
N CYS A 542 9.62 -29.87 18.12
CA CYS A 542 10.67 -28.90 17.76
C CYS A 542 12.03 -29.31 18.33
N ASP A 543 13.14 -28.98 17.64
CA ASP A 543 14.48 -29.30 18.11
C ASP A 543 14.90 -28.42 19.30
N GLN A 544 15.19 -29.05 20.44
CA GLN A 544 15.55 -28.40 21.71
C GLN A 544 16.90 -27.71 21.72
N LYS A 545 17.78 -27.94 20.72
CA LYS A 545 19.17 -27.48 20.76
C LYS A 545 19.40 -26.07 20.24
N SER A 546 18.39 -25.40 19.71
CA SER A 546 18.50 -24.11 19.03
C SER A 546 17.68 -23.04 19.74
N GLN A 547 18.35 -21.94 20.14
CA GLN A 547 17.65 -20.74 20.62
C GLN A 547 16.67 -20.18 19.55
N GLN A 548 16.94 -20.45 18.29
CA GLN A 548 16.09 -20.11 17.17
C GLN A 548 14.78 -20.93 17.21
N GLY A 549 14.85 -22.23 17.51
CA GLY A 549 13.68 -23.11 17.64
C GLY A 549 12.71 -22.67 18.74
N PHE A 550 13.22 -22.16 19.86
CA PHE A 550 12.39 -21.64 20.94
C PHE A 550 11.62 -20.38 20.49
N HIS A 551 12.28 -19.46 19.81
CA HIS A 551 11.62 -18.24 19.31
C HIS A 551 10.57 -18.55 18.22
N GLU A 552 10.84 -19.51 17.35
CA GLU A 552 9.90 -19.96 16.31
C GLU A 552 8.69 -20.66 16.92
N PHE A 553 8.88 -21.52 17.93
CA PHE A 553 7.82 -22.14 18.71
C PHE A 553 6.89 -21.11 19.35
N GLN A 554 7.45 -20.10 20.04
CA GLN A 554 6.67 -19.02 20.63
C GLN A 554 5.91 -18.20 19.60
N THR A 555 6.58 -17.81 18.52
CA THR A 555 5.97 -17.04 17.43
C THR A 555 4.79 -17.80 16.82
N GLU A 556 4.92 -19.11 16.58
CA GLU A 556 3.88 -19.93 15.98
C GLU A 556 2.65 -20.04 16.91
N ILE A 557 2.84 -20.16 18.23
CA ILE A 557 1.76 -20.13 19.21
C ILE A 557 1.08 -18.75 19.20
N GLU A 558 1.84 -17.66 19.33
CA GLU A 558 1.30 -16.30 19.37
C GLU A 558 0.47 -15.98 18.13
N MET A 559 0.95 -16.37 16.94
CA MET A 559 0.23 -16.14 15.69
C MET A 559 -1.07 -16.97 15.63
N LEU A 560 -1.00 -18.29 15.83
CA LEU A 560 -2.14 -19.19 15.64
C LEU A 560 -3.17 -19.15 16.78
N CYS A 561 -2.81 -18.66 17.97
CA CYS A 561 -3.78 -18.39 19.02
C CYS A 561 -4.73 -17.24 18.68
N ASN A 562 -4.22 -16.25 17.93
CA ASN A 562 -4.95 -15.02 17.65
C ASN A 562 -5.71 -15.06 16.30
N PHE A 563 -5.36 -16.00 15.40
CA PHE A 563 -5.91 -16.00 14.05
C PHE A 563 -6.57 -17.34 13.71
N ARG A 564 -7.84 -17.28 13.29
CA ARG A 564 -8.58 -18.44 12.79
C ARG A 564 -9.15 -18.11 11.42
N HIS A 565 -8.72 -18.87 10.40
CA HIS A 565 -9.24 -18.72 9.05
C HIS A 565 -9.31 -20.08 8.36
N ARG A 566 -10.30 -20.30 7.52
CA ARG A 566 -10.51 -21.59 6.83
C ARG A 566 -9.33 -22.04 5.96
N HIS A 567 -8.48 -21.12 5.51
CA HIS A 567 -7.28 -21.38 4.71
C HIS A 567 -5.97 -21.20 5.48
N LEU A 568 -6.03 -21.23 6.80
CA LEU A 568 -4.86 -21.34 7.68
C LEU A 568 -4.95 -22.64 8.49
N VAL A 569 -3.80 -23.21 8.85
CA VAL A 569 -3.79 -24.36 9.77
C VAL A 569 -4.31 -23.95 11.15
N SER A 570 -4.99 -24.86 11.83
CA SER A 570 -5.50 -24.61 13.19
C SER A 570 -4.56 -25.27 14.20
N LEU A 571 -4.11 -24.47 15.17
CA LEU A 571 -3.40 -24.97 16.34
C LEU A 571 -4.44 -25.47 17.36
N ILE A 572 -4.43 -26.77 17.65
CA ILE A 572 -5.28 -27.42 18.67
C ILE A 572 -4.70 -27.16 20.06
N GLY A 573 -3.37 -27.27 20.18
CA GLY A 573 -2.70 -27.10 21.45
C GLY A 573 -1.17 -27.21 21.36
N TYR A 574 -0.55 -27.11 22.54
CA TYR A 574 0.91 -27.24 22.66
C TYR A 574 1.31 -27.91 23.95
N CYS A 575 2.59 -28.35 24.01
CA CYS A 575 3.20 -28.89 25.23
C CYS A 575 4.57 -28.24 25.42
N GLU A 576 4.80 -27.74 26.65
CA GLU A 576 6.06 -27.14 27.10
C GLU A 576 6.50 -27.77 28.42
N GLU A 577 6.41 -29.10 28.54
CA GLU A 577 6.82 -29.86 29.70
C GLU A 577 8.13 -30.61 29.43
N LYS A 578 8.90 -30.87 30.49
CA LYS A 578 10.15 -31.65 30.47
C LYS A 578 11.18 -31.12 29.44
N ASN A 579 11.20 -29.82 29.23
CA ASN A 579 12.04 -29.15 28.24
C ASN A 579 11.74 -29.53 26.77
N GLU A 580 10.57 -30.09 26.51
CA GLU A 580 10.06 -30.38 25.17
C GLU A 580 9.25 -29.20 24.65
N MET A 581 9.32 -28.97 23.35
CA MET A 581 8.54 -27.95 22.63
C MET A 581 7.75 -28.65 21.53
N ILE A 582 6.44 -28.80 21.73
CA ILE A 582 5.60 -29.60 20.84
C ILE A 582 4.34 -28.82 20.51
N LEU A 583 4.02 -28.76 19.20
CA LEU A 583 2.80 -28.14 18.68
C LEU A 583 1.87 -29.22 18.12
N VAL A 584 0.58 -29.09 18.37
CA VAL A 584 -0.45 -30.04 17.95
C VAL A 584 -1.45 -29.32 17.04
N TYR A 585 -1.58 -29.81 15.82
CA TYR A 585 -2.42 -29.24 14.75
C TYR A 585 -3.48 -30.21 14.26
N ASP A 586 -4.48 -29.69 13.56
CA ASP A 586 -5.36 -30.51 12.72
C ASP A 586 -4.52 -31.29 11.69
N TYR A 587 -4.88 -32.60 11.52
CA TYR A 587 -4.20 -33.46 10.55
C TYR A 587 -4.63 -33.13 9.13
N MET A 588 -3.66 -32.93 8.24
CA MET A 588 -3.86 -32.66 6.82
C MET A 588 -3.70 -33.96 6.01
N ALA A 589 -4.85 -34.52 5.59
CA ALA A 589 -4.92 -35.87 5.04
C ALA A 589 -4.17 -36.05 3.71
N HIS A 590 -4.04 -35.00 2.92
CA HIS A 590 -3.39 -35.03 1.62
C HIS A 590 -1.99 -34.41 1.60
N GLY A 591 -1.40 -34.12 2.79
CA GLY A 591 -0.03 -33.62 2.89
C GLY A 591 0.17 -32.23 2.28
N THR A 592 1.27 -32.03 1.56
CA THR A 592 1.67 -30.74 1.00
C THR A 592 1.31 -30.62 -0.49
N LEU A 593 1.07 -29.39 -0.99
CA LEU A 593 0.89 -29.15 -2.42
C LEU A 593 2.06 -29.70 -3.26
N ARG A 594 3.31 -29.52 -2.79
CA ARG A 594 4.51 -30.04 -3.47
C ARG A 594 4.42 -31.54 -3.75
N GLU A 595 3.89 -32.34 -2.81
CA GLU A 595 3.77 -33.79 -2.95
C GLU A 595 2.82 -34.23 -4.06
N HIS A 596 2.03 -33.32 -4.61
CA HIS A 596 1.14 -33.56 -5.75
C HIS A 596 1.66 -33.01 -7.08
N LEU A 597 2.74 -32.21 -7.05
CA LEU A 597 3.26 -31.60 -8.27
C LEU A 597 4.34 -32.44 -8.96
N TYR A 598 5.37 -32.87 -8.26
CA TYR A 598 6.50 -33.61 -8.83
C TYR A 598 7.19 -34.54 -7.83
N ASN A 599 8.00 -35.50 -8.31
CA ASN A 599 8.74 -36.50 -7.53
C ASN A 599 7.83 -37.25 -6.54
N THR A 600 6.65 -37.64 -7.01
CA THR A 600 5.60 -38.26 -6.21
C THR A 600 4.97 -39.45 -6.90
N ARG A 601 4.37 -40.34 -6.09
CA ARG A 601 3.50 -41.44 -6.55
C ARG A 601 2.02 -41.07 -6.49
N ASN A 602 1.69 -39.87 -5.98
CA ASN A 602 0.31 -39.41 -5.91
C ASN A 602 -0.24 -39.15 -7.32
N PRO A 603 -1.53 -39.41 -7.57
CA PRO A 603 -2.14 -39.05 -8.83
C PRO A 603 -2.01 -37.53 -9.06
N PRO A 604 -1.77 -37.05 -10.28
CA PRO A 604 -1.66 -35.65 -10.59
C PRO A 604 -2.98 -34.95 -10.31
N LEU A 605 -2.90 -33.75 -9.70
CA LEU A 605 -4.06 -32.86 -9.54
C LEU A 605 -4.46 -32.32 -10.91
N PRO A 606 -5.77 -32.36 -11.27
CA PRO A 606 -6.29 -31.65 -12.44
C PRO A 606 -6.05 -30.14 -12.34
N TRP A 607 -6.02 -29.44 -13.47
CA TRP A 607 -5.76 -28.00 -13.49
C TRP A 607 -6.73 -27.19 -12.62
N GLN A 608 -8.02 -27.44 -12.71
CA GLN A 608 -9.01 -26.75 -11.91
C GLN A 608 -8.72 -26.88 -10.41
N GLN A 609 -8.37 -28.07 -9.94
CA GLN A 609 -8.04 -28.30 -8.54
C GLN A 609 -6.76 -27.57 -8.11
N ARG A 610 -5.72 -27.51 -8.99
CA ARG A 610 -4.52 -26.69 -8.72
C ARG A 610 -4.86 -25.21 -8.56
N LEU A 611 -5.75 -24.70 -9.41
CA LEU A 611 -6.19 -23.32 -9.38
C LEU A 611 -7.00 -23.01 -8.11
N GLU A 612 -7.92 -23.90 -7.70
CA GLU A 612 -8.69 -23.80 -6.46
C GLU A 612 -7.78 -23.81 -5.23
N ILE A 613 -6.72 -24.62 -5.22
CA ILE A 613 -5.70 -24.66 -4.17
C ILE A 613 -4.93 -23.33 -4.11
N CYS A 614 -4.52 -22.77 -5.26
CA CYS A 614 -3.86 -21.46 -5.32
C CYS A 614 -4.77 -20.35 -4.81
N ILE A 615 -6.06 -20.36 -5.16
CA ILE A 615 -7.06 -19.42 -4.66
C ILE A 615 -7.18 -19.52 -3.14
N GLY A 616 -7.31 -20.73 -2.58
CA GLY A 616 -7.39 -20.95 -1.14
C GLY A 616 -6.14 -20.44 -0.41
N ALA A 617 -4.95 -20.71 -0.93
CA ALA A 617 -3.70 -20.20 -0.37
C ALA A 617 -3.62 -18.65 -0.45
N ALA A 618 -4.05 -18.05 -1.57
CA ALA A 618 -4.15 -16.61 -1.73
C ALA A 618 -5.14 -15.98 -0.74
N GLN A 619 -6.28 -16.62 -0.47
CA GLN A 619 -7.25 -16.18 0.55
C GLN A 619 -6.64 -16.21 1.95
N GLY A 620 -5.88 -17.25 2.30
CA GLY A 620 -5.15 -17.33 3.56
C GLY A 620 -4.13 -16.21 3.73
N LEU A 621 -3.30 -15.96 2.72
CA LEU A 621 -2.30 -14.87 2.73
C LEU A 621 -2.95 -13.49 2.71
N HIS A 622 -4.03 -13.31 1.96
CA HIS A 622 -4.78 -12.06 1.95
C HIS A 622 -5.35 -11.74 3.34
N TYR A 623 -5.93 -12.74 4.02
CA TYR A 623 -6.39 -12.60 5.39
C TYR A 623 -5.25 -12.20 6.34
N LEU A 624 -4.07 -12.81 6.26
CA LEU A 624 -2.92 -12.42 7.08
C LEU A 624 -2.49 -10.97 6.82
N HIS A 625 -2.53 -10.51 5.57
CA HIS A 625 -2.10 -9.16 5.21
C HIS A 625 -3.09 -8.07 5.60
N THR A 626 -4.40 -8.38 5.70
CA THR A 626 -5.48 -7.38 5.76
C THR A 626 -6.55 -7.66 6.82
N GLY A 627 -6.78 -8.92 7.17
CA GLY A 627 -7.87 -9.34 8.07
C GLY A 627 -7.53 -9.25 9.54
N VAL A 628 -6.32 -8.84 9.91
CA VAL A 628 -5.82 -8.69 11.27
C VAL A 628 -5.42 -7.25 11.53
N GLU A 629 -5.67 -6.78 12.75
CA GLU A 629 -5.45 -5.39 13.17
C GLU A 629 -4.02 -4.90 12.91
N GLN A 630 -3.03 -5.77 13.15
CA GLN A 630 -1.66 -5.62 12.64
C GLN A 630 -1.45 -6.70 11.58
N GLY A 631 -1.43 -6.32 10.30
CA GLY A 631 -1.21 -7.28 9.22
C GLY A 631 0.02 -8.14 9.48
N ILE A 632 -0.03 -9.41 9.10
CA ILE A 632 1.05 -10.38 9.30
C ILE A 632 1.75 -10.67 7.98
N ILE A 633 3.08 -10.71 7.98
CA ILE A 633 3.92 -11.18 6.89
C ILE A 633 4.35 -12.60 7.21
N HIS A 634 4.02 -13.55 6.36
CA HIS A 634 4.31 -14.98 6.54
C HIS A 634 5.80 -15.29 6.46
N ARG A 635 6.49 -14.72 5.44
CA ARG A 635 7.95 -14.76 5.25
C ARG A 635 8.54 -16.08 4.76
N ASP A 636 7.78 -17.16 4.72
CA ASP A 636 8.22 -18.46 4.18
C ASP A 636 7.13 -19.14 3.35
N VAL A 637 6.54 -18.39 2.42
CA VAL A 637 5.52 -18.90 1.48
C VAL A 637 6.20 -19.81 0.47
N LYS A 638 5.78 -21.09 0.42
CA LYS A 638 6.28 -22.14 -0.49
C LYS A 638 5.29 -23.30 -0.58
N THR A 639 5.40 -24.13 -1.58
CA THR A 639 4.47 -25.26 -1.82
C THR A 639 4.48 -26.32 -0.71
N THR A 640 5.58 -26.44 0.06
CA THR A 640 5.65 -27.32 1.23
C THR A 640 4.90 -26.77 2.45
N ASN A 641 4.62 -25.48 2.50
CA ASN A 641 3.86 -24.80 3.55
C ASN A 641 2.40 -24.55 3.15
N ILE A 642 1.96 -25.06 2.01
CA ILE A 642 0.56 -25.14 1.61
C ILE A 642 0.11 -26.58 1.78
N LEU A 643 -0.66 -26.85 2.84
CA LEU A 643 -1.16 -28.16 3.18
C LEU A 643 -2.58 -28.37 2.63
N LEU A 644 -2.95 -29.63 2.45
CA LEU A 644 -4.24 -30.02 1.89
C LEU A 644 -5.00 -30.89 2.89
N ASP A 645 -6.21 -30.48 3.25
CA ASP A 645 -7.08 -31.21 4.15
C ASP A 645 -7.77 -32.41 3.43
N ASP A 646 -8.71 -33.06 4.09
CA ASP A 646 -9.46 -34.21 3.59
C ASP A 646 -10.29 -33.91 2.32
N ARG A 647 -10.56 -32.63 2.04
CA ARG A 647 -11.30 -32.14 0.86
C ARG A 647 -10.41 -31.45 -0.16
N LEU A 648 -9.10 -31.62 -0.07
CA LEU A 648 -8.10 -30.91 -0.89
C LEU A 648 -8.16 -29.37 -0.73
N MET A 649 -8.72 -28.86 0.37
CA MET A 649 -8.75 -27.44 0.64
C MET A 649 -7.37 -26.99 1.14
N ALA A 650 -6.83 -25.92 0.53
CA ALA A 650 -5.54 -25.37 0.89
C ALA A 650 -5.56 -24.70 2.27
N LYS A 651 -4.52 -24.98 3.05
CA LYS A 651 -4.25 -24.33 4.34
C LYS A 651 -2.78 -23.92 4.43
N VAL A 652 -2.55 -22.61 4.60
CA VAL A 652 -1.20 -22.06 4.80
C VAL A 652 -0.72 -22.44 6.20
N SER A 653 0.54 -22.86 6.33
CA SER A 653 1.13 -23.43 7.55
C SER A 653 2.54 -22.89 7.81
N ASP A 654 3.09 -23.18 8.98
CA ASP A 654 4.45 -22.86 9.42
C ASP A 654 4.71 -21.36 9.64
N PHE A 655 4.15 -20.85 10.74
CA PHE A 655 4.21 -19.42 11.12
C PHE A 655 5.44 -19.04 11.97
N GLY A 656 6.38 -19.96 12.17
CA GLY A 656 7.55 -19.76 13.03
C GLY A 656 8.46 -18.60 12.60
N LEU A 657 8.43 -18.21 11.32
CA LEU A 657 9.17 -17.08 10.79
C LEU A 657 8.32 -15.81 10.62
N SER A 658 7.02 -15.89 10.87
CA SER A 658 6.08 -14.80 10.61
C SER A 658 6.35 -13.57 11.50
N LYS A 659 5.97 -12.42 11.01
CA LYS A 659 6.11 -11.15 11.72
C LYS A 659 4.90 -10.26 11.51
N ALA A 660 4.51 -9.56 12.58
CA ALA A 660 3.56 -8.47 12.44
C ALA A 660 4.11 -7.45 11.45
N SER A 661 3.27 -7.01 10.53
CA SER A 661 3.61 -5.91 9.64
C SER A 661 3.90 -4.67 10.46
N PRO A 662 4.88 -3.84 10.11
CA PRO A 662 5.09 -2.59 10.81
C PRO A 662 3.78 -1.77 10.81
N ASP A 663 3.54 -1.05 11.91
CA ASP A 663 2.41 -0.14 12.06
C ASP A 663 2.31 0.84 10.87
N ILE A 664 1.10 1.36 10.66
CA ILE A 664 0.63 2.18 9.52
C ILE A 664 1.56 3.35 9.09
N GLY A 665 2.75 3.49 9.63
CA GLY A 665 3.78 4.47 9.24
C GLY A 665 5.05 3.88 8.64
N ASN A 666 5.28 2.60 8.77
CA ASN A 666 6.50 1.94 8.29
C ASN A 666 6.20 1.05 7.09
N THR A 667 6.67 1.42 5.92
CA THR A 667 6.48 0.65 4.68
C THR A 667 7.25 -0.68 4.67
N HIS A 668 8.19 -0.88 5.60
CA HIS A 668 9.03 -2.07 5.68
C HIS A 668 9.59 -2.28 7.08
N MET A 669 9.95 -3.52 7.39
CA MET A 669 10.65 -3.90 8.61
C MET A 669 12.11 -4.24 8.27
N SER A 670 13.08 -3.55 8.90
CA SER A 670 14.48 -3.96 8.82
C SER A 670 14.70 -5.17 9.72
N THR A 671 15.05 -6.31 9.13
CA THR A 671 15.23 -7.58 9.86
C THR A 671 16.22 -8.47 9.15
N ALA A 672 16.88 -9.35 9.90
CA ALA A 672 17.76 -10.35 9.31
C ALA A 672 17.03 -11.15 8.26
N VAL A 673 17.65 -11.38 7.11
CA VAL A 673 17.05 -12.14 6.00
C VAL A 673 16.78 -13.58 6.44
N LYS A 674 15.54 -14.03 6.32
CA LYS A 674 15.09 -15.39 6.55
C LYS A 674 14.09 -15.78 5.46
N GLY A 675 13.93 -17.06 5.19
CA GLY A 675 13.07 -17.61 4.16
C GLY A 675 13.77 -18.71 3.37
N THR A 676 13.07 -19.34 2.43
CA THR A 676 13.57 -20.47 1.64
C THR A 676 14.16 -19.97 0.33
N PHE A 677 15.41 -20.35 0.03
CA PHE A 677 16.08 -20.02 -1.23
C PHE A 677 15.28 -20.53 -2.44
N GLY A 678 15.18 -19.70 -3.46
CA GLY A 678 14.33 -19.93 -4.64
C GLY A 678 12.96 -19.23 -4.55
N TYR A 679 12.38 -19.12 -3.34
CA TYR A 679 11.16 -18.33 -3.08
C TYR A 679 11.46 -16.94 -2.48
N LEU A 680 12.71 -16.72 -2.06
CA LEU A 680 13.11 -15.52 -1.35
C LEU A 680 13.10 -14.32 -2.29
N ASP A 681 12.38 -13.27 -1.88
CA ASP A 681 12.30 -11.98 -2.56
C ASP A 681 13.69 -11.35 -2.72
N PRO A 682 14.17 -11.09 -3.96
CA PRO A 682 15.48 -10.50 -4.21
C PRO A 682 15.64 -9.09 -3.64
N GLU A 683 14.57 -8.30 -3.61
CA GLU A 683 14.60 -6.95 -3.03
C GLU A 683 14.74 -7.03 -1.50
N TYR A 684 13.96 -7.90 -0.85
CA TYR A 684 14.11 -8.17 0.58
C TYR A 684 15.52 -8.71 0.91
N PHE A 685 16.05 -9.63 0.08
CA PHE A 685 17.40 -10.16 0.27
C PHE A 685 18.47 -9.06 0.22
N ARG A 686 18.41 -8.17 -0.76
CA ARG A 686 19.42 -7.10 -0.95
C ARG A 686 19.28 -5.95 0.05
N LEU A 687 18.05 -5.51 0.33
CA LEU A 687 17.78 -4.31 1.11
C LEU A 687 17.48 -4.60 2.58
N GLN A 688 17.31 -5.87 2.96
CA GLN A 688 16.88 -6.31 4.30
C GLN A 688 15.57 -5.65 4.76
N ARG A 689 14.72 -5.25 3.80
CA ARG A 689 13.43 -4.60 4.02
C ARG A 689 12.31 -5.59 3.75
N LEU A 690 11.76 -6.15 4.83
CA LEU A 690 10.63 -7.07 4.76
C LEU A 690 9.33 -6.29 4.59
N THR A 691 8.49 -6.71 3.64
CA THR A 691 7.16 -6.13 3.35
C THR A 691 6.16 -7.23 3.03
N LYS A 692 4.87 -6.91 3.04
CA LYS A 692 3.81 -7.81 2.52
C LYS A 692 4.05 -8.21 1.06
N LYS A 693 4.73 -7.38 0.29
CA LYS A 693 5.10 -7.65 -1.12
C LYS A 693 6.18 -8.75 -1.25
N SER A 694 6.90 -9.06 -0.16
CA SER A 694 7.83 -10.18 -0.14
C SER A 694 7.10 -11.53 -0.16
N ASP A 695 5.96 -11.66 0.56
CA ASP A 695 5.07 -12.83 0.45
C ASP A 695 4.45 -12.96 -0.93
N VAL A 696 4.08 -11.81 -1.56
CA VAL A 696 3.55 -11.79 -2.93
C VAL A 696 4.56 -12.36 -3.93
N TYR A 697 5.84 -11.98 -3.80
CA TYR A 697 6.90 -12.53 -4.63
C TYR A 697 7.01 -14.05 -4.47
N SER A 698 7.11 -14.52 -3.21
CA SER A 698 7.19 -15.95 -2.90
C SER A 698 5.97 -16.72 -3.45
N PHE A 699 4.79 -16.12 -3.35
CA PHE A 699 3.56 -16.69 -3.89
C PHE A 699 3.55 -16.72 -5.43
N GLY A 700 4.11 -15.73 -6.11
CA GLY A 700 4.33 -15.76 -7.56
C GLY A 700 5.21 -16.93 -8.01
N VAL A 701 6.25 -17.25 -7.22
CA VAL A 701 7.07 -18.45 -7.47
C VAL A 701 6.26 -19.73 -7.26
N VAL A 702 5.39 -19.79 -6.25
CA VAL A 702 4.43 -20.90 -6.04
C VAL A 702 3.51 -21.07 -7.26
N LEU A 703 3.03 -19.98 -7.86
CA LEU A 703 2.19 -20.06 -9.07
C LEU A 703 2.94 -20.69 -10.24
N PHE A 704 4.18 -20.27 -10.51
CA PHE A 704 4.99 -20.92 -11.56
C PHE A 704 5.32 -22.37 -11.24
N GLU A 705 5.61 -22.70 -9.98
CA GLU A 705 5.84 -24.08 -9.55
C GLU A 705 4.60 -24.96 -9.77
N THR A 706 3.41 -24.41 -9.50
CA THR A 706 2.13 -25.10 -9.71
C THR A 706 1.81 -25.29 -11.19
N LEU A 707 2.17 -24.31 -12.05
CA LEU A 707 1.96 -24.37 -13.49
C LEU A 707 2.89 -25.38 -14.17
N CYS A 708 4.18 -25.33 -13.81
CA CYS A 708 5.23 -26.10 -14.48
C CYS A 708 5.50 -27.45 -13.82
N ALA A 709 5.02 -27.68 -12.59
CA ALA A 709 5.22 -28.89 -11.79
C ALA A 709 6.70 -29.35 -11.73
N ARG A 710 7.61 -28.41 -11.44
CA ARG A 710 9.05 -28.70 -11.29
C ARG A 710 9.64 -27.90 -10.11
N PRO A 711 10.79 -28.38 -9.54
CA PRO A 711 11.46 -27.66 -8.46
C PRO A 711 11.82 -26.22 -8.84
N VAL A 712 11.71 -25.29 -7.88
CA VAL A 712 12.03 -23.86 -8.09
C VAL A 712 13.52 -23.62 -8.35
N ILE A 713 14.39 -24.46 -7.81
CA ILE A 713 15.83 -24.51 -8.11
C ILE A 713 16.19 -25.96 -8.48
N ASN A 714 16.82 -26.11 -9.63
CA ASN A 714 17.40 -27.41 -10.06
C ASN A 714 18.78 -27.18 -10.71
N THR A 715 19.84 -27.49 -9.98
CA THR A 715 21.23 -27.28 -10.40
C THR A 715 21.74 -28.28 -11.43
N GLU A 716 20.97 -29.34 -11.74
CA GLU A 716 21.31 -30.35 -12.77
C GLU A 716 20.94 -29.88 -14.18
N LEU A 717 20.17 -28.79 -14.28
CA LEU A 717 19.72 -28.25 -15.57
C LEU A 717 20.70 -27.19 -16.13
N PRO A 718 20.61 -26.83 -17.41
CA PRO A 718 21.36 -25.75 -18.01
C PRO A 718 21.17 -24.46 -17.21
N TYR A 719 22.21 -23.61 -17.16
CA TYR A 719 22.25 -22.40 -16.33
C TYR A 719 21.00 -21.52 -16.45
N GLU A 720 20.46 -21.35 -17.67
CA GLU A 720 19.24 -20.57 -17.96
C GLU A 720 17.97 -21.17 -17.35
N GLN A 721 18.02 -22.45 -16.97
CA GLN A 721 16.87 -23.20 -16.43
C GLN A 721 17.02 -23.55 -14.94
N VAL A 722 18.15 -23.22 -14.32
CA VAL A 722 18.41 -23.51 -12.89
C VAL A 722 17.34 -22.89 -12.00
N SER A 723 16.99 -21.62 -12.25
CA SER A 723 15.94 -20.89 -11.55
C SER A 723 14.63 -20.98 -12.34
N LEU A 724 13.59 -21.57 -11.76
CA LEU A 724 12.28 -21.65 -12.38
C LEU A 724 11.70 -20.26 -12.67
N ARG A 725 11.83 -19.33 -11.73
CA ARG A 725 11.36 -17.96 -11.88
C ARG A 725 11.99 -17.28 -13.11
N ASP A 726 13.30 -17.32 -13.22
CA ASP A 726 14.01 -16.63 -14.29
C ASP A 726 13.73 -17.26 -15.65
N TRP A 727 13.65 -18.58 -15.68
CA TRP A 727 13.31 -19.33 -16.89
C TRP A 727 11.87 -19.07 -17.33
N ALA A 728 10.89 -19.12 -16.42
CA ALA A 728 9.48 -18.84 -16.73
C ALA A 728 9.29 -17.41 -17.24
N LEU A 729 9.95 -16.41 -16.63
CA LEU A 729 9.93 -15.02 -17.12
C LEU A 729 10.56 -14.87 -18.51
N SER A 730 11.65 -15.60 -18.77
CA SER A 730 12.27 -15.62 -20.12
C SER A 730 11.31 -16.20 -21.16
N CYS A 731 10.69 -17.34 -20.83
CA CYS A 731 9.69 -17.97 -21.70
C CYS A 731 8.46 -17.08 -21.93
N TRP A 732 7.98 -16.38 -20.87
CA TRP A 732 6.88 -15.44 -20.98
C TRP A 732 7.19 -14.27 -21.92
N LYS A 733 8.37 -13.64 -21.77
CA LYS A 733 8.82 -12.54 -22.63
C LYS A 733 9.00 -12.96 -24.09
N ASN A 734 9.36 -14.21 -24.31
CA ASN A 734 9.55 -14.77 -25.65
C ASN A 734 8.25 -15.37 -26.24
N GLY A 735 7.13 -15.33 -25.52
CA GLY A 735 5.85 -15.86 -25.96
C GLY A 735 5.77 -17.40 -26.02
N VAL A 736 6.65 -18.12 -25.30
CA VAL A 736 6.75 -19.59 -25.31
C VAL A 736 6.50 -20.21 -23.92
N LEU A 737 5.86 -19.49 -23.01
CA LEU A 737 5.60 -20.00 -21.66
C LEU A 737 4.75 -21.28 -21.67
N GLU A 738 3.88 -21.47 -22.66
CA GLU A 738 3.07 -22.68 -22.83
C GLU A 738 3.91 -23.95 -23.01
N GLU A 739 5.15 -23.84 -23.50
CA GLU A 739 6.02 -24.98 -23.72
C GLU A 739 6.55 -25.60 -22.42
N ILE A 740 6.57 -24.81 -21.33
CA ILE A 740 7.08 -25.24 -20.03
C ILE A 740 5.98 -25.64 -19.03
N VAL A 741 4.72 -25.55 -19.43
CA VAL A 741 3.57 -26.03 -18.64
C VAL A 741 3.66 -27.52 -18.42
N ASP A 742 3.26 -27.99 -17.23
CA ASP A 742 3.18 -29.43 -16.91
C ASP A 742 2.36 -30.18 -18.00
N PRO A 743 2.99 -31.12 -18.73
CA PRO A 743 2.30 -31.85 -19.81
C PRO A 743 1.03 -32.57 -19.36
N ARG A 744 0.91 -32.90 -18.06
CA ARG A 744 -0.23 -33.65 -17.51
C ARG A 744 -1.50 -32.80 -17.44
N VAL A 745 -1.39 -31.47 -17.42
CA VAL A 745 -2.52 -30.56 -17.31
C VAL A 745 -2.59 -29.56 -18.46
N LYS A 746 -1.61 -29.54 -19.35
CA LYS A 746 -1.50 -28.54 -20.42
C LYS A 746 -2.74 -28.48 -21.30
N GLU A 747 -3.31 -29.64 -21.66
CA GLU A 747 -4.51 -29.73 -22.50
C GLU A 747 -5.80 -29.36 -21.75
N GLU A 748 -5.77 -29.33 -20.43
CA GLU A 748 -6.92 -28.96 -19.61
C GLU A 748 -7.09 -27.43 -19.50
N ILE A 749 -6.00 -26.66 -19.71
CA ILE A 749 -5.95 -25.22 -19.48
C ILE A 749 -6.51 -24.48 -20.68
N THR A 750 -7.56 -23.68 -20.48
CA THR A 750 -8.07 -22.83 -21.56
C THR A 750 -7.13 -21.65 -21.84
N PRO A 751 -7.00 -21.18 -23.09
CA PRO A 751 -6.09 -20.08 -23.43
C PRO A 751 -6.34 -18.80 -22.62
N GLU A 752 -7.59 -18.50 -22.35
CA GLU A 752 -7.99 -17.33 -21.57
C GLU A 752 -7.60 -17.46 -20.10
N CYS A 753 -7.82 -18.65 -19.50
CA CYS A 753 -7.38 -18.98 -18.15
C CYS A 753 -5.86 -18.89 -18.04
N PHE A 754 -5.15 -19.53 -18.99
CA PHE A 754 -3.68 -19.52 -19.03
C PHE A 754 -3.13 -18.10 -19.05
N ARG A 755 -3.67 -17.25 -19.92
CA ARG A 755 -3.21 -15.86 -20.06
C ARG A 755 -3.34 -15.08 -18.75
N VAL A 756 -4.52 -15.12 -18.10
CA VAL A 756 -4.77 -14.40 -16.84
C VAL A 756 -3.89 -14.94 -15.71
N PHE A 757 -3.74 -16.27 -15.62
CA PHE A 757 -2.89 -16.92 -14.61
C PHE A 757 -1.40 -16.56 -14.79
N ALA A 758 -0.89 -16.62 -16.02
CA ALA A 758 0.50 -16.30 -16.32
C ALA A 758 0.83 -14.82 -16.09
N GLU A 759 -0.07 -13.92 -16.47
CA GLU A 759 0.07 -12.47 -16.27
C GLU A 759 0.14 -12.10 -14.78
N ILE A 760 -0.72 -12.68 -13.93
CA ILE A 760 -0.67 -12.39 -12.51
C ILE A 760 0.57 -13.01 -11.84
N ALA A 761 1.00 -14.21 -12.27
CA ALA A 761 2.22 -14.83 -11.77
C ALA A 761 3.46 -13.99 -12.11
N GLU A 762 3.56 -13.49 -13.35
CA GLU A 762 4.63 -12.57 -13.78
C GLU A 762 4.67 -11.30 -12.94
N LYS A 763 3.53 -10.63 -12.75
CA LYS A 763 3.43 -9.41 -11.93
C LYS A 763 3.85 -9.64 -10.48
N CYS A 764 3.54 -10.80 -9.90
CA CYS A 764 3.93 -11.13 -8.53
C CYS A 764 5.46 -11.18 -8.35
N VAL A 765 6.20 -11.68 -9.34
CA VAL A 765 7.66 -11.84 -9.27
C VAL A 765 8.44 -10.65 -9.86
N ALA A 766 7.81 -9.50 -10.05
CA ALA A 766 8.49 -8.28 -10.47
C ALA A 766 9.68 -7.95 -9.56
N ASP A 767 10.76 -7.40 -10.13
CA ASP A 767 12.00 -7.12 -9.39
C ASP A 767 11.80 -6.07 -8.27
N ARG A 768 10.96 -5.07 -8.51
CA ARG A 768 10.66 -4.00 -7.56
C ARG A 768 9.35 -4.32 -6.82
N SER A 769 9.40 -4.28 -5.50
CA SER A 769 8.22 -4.57 -4.66
C SER A 769 7.02 -3.66 -4.96
N ILE A 770 7.27 -2.41 -5.36
CA ILE A 770 6.20 -1.46 -5.69
C ILE A 770 5.40 -1.85 -6.95
N GLU A 771 6.00 -2.59 -7.86
CA GLU A 771 5.37 -3.05 -9.09
C GLU A 771 4.51 -4.29 -8.89
N ARG A 772 4.70 -5.00 -7.77
CA ARG A 772 3.95 -6.21 -7.45
C ARG A 772 2.53 -5.88 -7.00
N PRO A 773 1.53 -6.70 -7.37
CA PRO A 773 0.16 -6.56 -6.89
C PRO A 773 0.04 -6.76 -5.37
N SER A 774 -1.10 -6.45 -4.78
CA SER A 774 -1.46 -6.93 -3.44
C SER A 774 -1.95 -8.39 -3.50
N MET A 775 -1.99 -9.11 -2.36
CA MET A 775 -2.61 -10.45 -2.34
C MET A 775 -4.10 -10.42 -2.69
N GLY A 776 -4.79 -9.32 -2.47
CA GLY A 776 -6.17 -9.13 -2.92
C GLY A 776 -6.29 -9.10 -4.45
N ASP A 777 -5.38 -8.37 -5.13
CA ASP A 777 -5.33 -8.34 -6.60
C ASP A 777 -4.96 -9.72 -7.17
N VAL A 778 -4.03 -10.43 -6.51
CA VAL A 778 -3.65 -11.80 -6.91
C VAL A 778 -4.84 -12.74 -6.80
N LEU A 779 -5.52 -12.72 -5.66
CA LEU A 779 -6.72 -13.53 -5.42
C LEU A 779 -7.78 -13.30 -6.49
N TRP A 780 -8.07 -12.03 -6.77
CA TRP A 780 -9.05 -11.65 -7.79
C TRP A 780 -8.71 -12.23 -9.17
N ASN A 781 -7.46 -12.08 -9.63
CA ASN A 781 -7.06 -12.60 -10.95
C ASN A 781 -7.13 -14.13 -11.01
N LEU A 782 -6.82 -14.83 -9.91
CA LEU A 782 -6.96 -16.29 -9.85
C LEU A 782 -8.43 -16.73 -9.90
N GLU A 783 -9.34 -16.01 -9.24
CA GLU A 783 -10.78 -16.27 -9.31
C GLU A 783 -11.33 -16.00 -10.72
N VAL A 784 -10.87 -14.96 -11.40
CA VAL A 784 -11.19 -14.71 -12.82
C VAL A 784 -10.67 -15.84 -13.71
N ALA A 785 -9.44 -16.30 -13.50
CA ALA A 785 -8.90 -17.43 -14.23
C ALA A 785 -9.74 -18.70 -14.04
N LEU A 786 -10.23 -18.98 -12.83
CA LEU A 786 -11.12 -20.11 -12.55
C LEU A 786 -12.46 -19.97 -13.26
N GLN A 787 -13.07 -18.78 -13.28
CA GLN A 787 -14.31 -18.54 -14.01
C GLN A 787 -14.15 -18.77 -15.52
N LEU A 788 -13.06 -18.31 -16.12
CA LEU A 788 -12.77 -18.53 -17.54
C LEU A 788 -12.57 -20.02 -17.84
N GLN A 789 -11.91 -20.74 -16.93
CA GLN A 789 -11.74 -22.21 -17.04
C GLN A 789 -13.09 -22.93 -17.03
N GLN A 790 -14.01 -22.56 -16.13
CA GLN A 790 -15.31 -23.20 -15.96
C GLN A 790 -16.30 -22.86 -17.10
N ALA A 791 -16.28 -21.63 -17.60
CA ALA A 791 -17.13 -21.19 -18.71
C ALA A 791 -16.85 -22.01 -19.99
N SER A 792 -15.59 -22.26 -20.30
CA SER A 792 -15.19 -23.05 -21.45
C SER A 792 -15.55 -24.55 -21.31
N ALA A 793 -15.46 -25.10 -20.10
CA ALA A 793 -15.89 -26.49 -19.83
C ALA A 793 -17.41 -26.66 -20.04
N SER A 794 -18.23 -25.69 -19.60
CA SER A 794 -19.69 -25.72 -19.81
C SER A 794 -20.09 -25.59 -21.28
N TYR A 795 -19.37 -24.80 -22.06
CA TYR A 795 -19.60 -24.65 -23.50
C TYR A 795 -19.30 -25.95 -24.25
N ASN A 796 -18.22 -26.64 -23.90
CA ASN A 796 -17.83 -27.91 -24.53
C ASN A 796 -18.78 -29.06 -24.15
N SER A 797 -19.32 -29.12 -22.92
CA SER A 797 -20.31 -30.14 -22.53
C SER A 797 -21.64 -29.98 -23.27
N ASN A 798 -22.13 -28.76 -23.41
CA ASN A 798 -23.37 -28.47 -24.17
C ASN A 798 -23.22 -28.79 -25.67
N ARG A 799 -22.00 -28.68 -26.22
CA ARG A 799 -21.71 -29.03 -27.61
C ARG A 799 -21.62 -30.56 -27.81
N ALA A 800 -21.12 -31.29 -26.82
CA ALA A 800 -21.07 -32.76 -26.85
C ALA A 800 -22.47 -33.38 -26.74
N GLU A 801 -23.36 -32.85 -25.91
CA GLU A 801 -24.77 -33.26 -25.81
C GLU A 801 -25.57 -32.89 -27.05
N GLY A 802 -25.33 -31.75 -27.67
CA GLY A 802 -25.94 -31.31 -28.94
C GLY A 802 -25.48 -32.16 -30.14
N ALA A 803 -24.26 -32.74 -30.11
CA ALA A 803 -23.73 -33.58 -31.17
C ALA A 803 -24.26 -34.99 -31.10
N SER A 804 -24.74 -35.50 -29.96
CA SER A 804 -25.35 -36.86 -29.82
C SER A 804 -26.80 -36.93 -30.32
N SER A 805 -27.45 -35.79 -30.59
CA SER A 805 -28.83 -35.75 -31.05
C SER A 805 -29.01 -35.53 -32.57
N LEU A 806 -27.93 -35.39 -33.34
CA LEU A 806 -27.97 -35.17 -34.81
C LEU A 806 -27.14 -36.21 -35.58
N GLN A 807 -27.48 -37.48 -35.44
CA GLN A 807 -27.16 -38.47 -36.45
C GLN A 807 -28.47 -38.95 -37.11
N ILE A 808 -28.88 -38.27 -38.19
CA ILE A 808 -29.64 -38.85 -39.34
C ILE A 808 -29.68 -37.78 -40.46
N SER A 809 -29.18 -38.22 -41.63
CA SER A 809 -29.36 -37.66 -42.99
C SER A 809 -28.14 -36.91 -43.57
N ALA A 810 -27.28 -37.66 -44.22
CA ALA A 810 -26.34 -37.19 -45.23
C ALA A 810 -27.07 -37.07 -46.57
N VAL A 811 -26.99 -35.91 -47.26
CA VAL A 811 -27.06 -35.83 -48.72
C VAL A 811 -26.00 -34.84 -49.21
N HIS A 812 -25.23 -35.27 -50.20
CA HIS A 812 -24.18 -34.58 -50.93
C HIS A 812 -24.53 -33.22 -51.49
N SER A 813 -23.57 -32.26 -51.45
CA SER A 813 -23.24 -31.52 -52.68
C SER A 813 -22.08 -30.50 -52.38
N ASP A 814 -21.05 -30.67 -53.15
CA ASP A 814 -19.99 -29.80 -53.71
C ASP A 814 -19.52 -28.49 -53.07
N LYS A 815 -18.17 -28.43 -52.99
CA LYS A 815 -17.30 -27.24 -52.77
C LYS A 815 -17.40 -26.18 -53.85
N PRO A 816 -16.95 -24.87 -53.68
CA PRO A 816 -15.52 -24.58 -53.44
C PRO A 816 -15.19 -23.38 -52.49
N SER A 817 -14.00 -23.44 -52.01
CA SER A 817 -13.09 -22.46 -51.40
C SER A 817 -13.32 -20.96 -51.63
N THR A 818 -13.14 -20.15 -50.56
CA THR A 818 -12.27 -18.96 -50.54
C THR A 818 -11.93 -18.56 -49.07
N ASN A 819 -10.69 -18.15 -48.92
CA ASN A 819 -10.00 -17.67 -47.73
C ASN A 819 -10.52 -16.34 -47.15
N SER A 820 -10.23 -16.18 -45.88
CA SER A 820 -9.86 -14.99 -45.12
C SER A 820 -10.97 -14.18 -44.43
N THR A 821 -10.62 -13.79 -43.21
CA THR A 821 -11.21 -12.82 -42.31
C THR A 821 -12.29 -13.32 -41.33
N ILE A 822 -11.84 -13.97 -40.24
CA ILE A 822 -12.61 -14.05 -38.99
C ILE A 822 -11.65 -13.75 -37.85
N SER A 823 -11.65 -12.55 -37.30
CA SER A 823 -11.01 -12.25 -36.03
C SER A 823 -11.61 -11.11 -35.18
N ILE A 824 -12.74 -10.55 -35.55
CA ILE A 824 -13.36 -9.45 -34.76
C ILE A 824 -14.80 -9.76 -34.30
N ALA A 825 -15.52 -10.70 -34.92
CA ALA A 825 -16.91 -11.00 -34.55
C ALA A 825 -17.06 -12.01 -33.38
N ALA A 826 -16.02 -12.72 -32.98
CA ALA A 826 -16.09 -13.70 -31.88
C ALA A 826 -16.01 -13.07 -30.48
N GLN A 827 -15.52 -11.85 -30.35
CA GLN A 827 -15.44 -11.12 -29.07
C GLN A 827 -16.74 -10.45 -28.65
N GLU A 828 -17.63 -10.12 -29.61
CA GLU A 828 -18.94 -9.54 -29.30
C GLU A 828 -20.03 -10.59 -29.03
N ALA A 829 -19.89 -11.82 -29.52
CA ALA A 829 -20.87 -12.87 -29.31
C ALA A 829 -20.80 -13.47 -27.89
N ILE A 830 -19.65 -13.51 -27.25
CA ILE A 830 -19.50 -14.02 -25.88
C ILE A 830 -20.12 -13.11 -24.83
N PHE A 831 -20.25 -11.82 -25.10
CA PHE A 831 -20.91 -10.87 -24.20
C PHE A 831 -22.43 -10.80 -24.35
N SER A 832 -23.01 -11.25 -25.46
CA SER A 832 -24.46 -11.24 -25.65
C SER A 832 -25.17 -12.46 -25.05
N ASP A 833 -24.50 -13.60 -24.98
CA ASP A 833 -25.11 -14.84 -24.48
C ASP A 833 -25.11 -14.95 -22.95
N ILE A 834 -24.23 -14.18 -22.24
CA ILE A 834 -24.28 -14.06 -20.78
C ILE A 834 -25.47 -13.20 -20.31
N ALA A 835 -25.99 -12.33 -21.16
CA ALA A 835 -27.15 -11.47 -20.87
C ALA A 835 -28.51 -12.15 -21.04
N HIS A 836 -28.61 -13.34 -21.64
CA HIS A 836 -29.86 -14.04 -21.93
C HIS A 836 -30.10 -15.32 -21.12
N ALA A 837 -29.24 -15.70 -20.18
CA ALA A 837 -29.39 -16.92 -19.39
C ALA A 837 -30.15 -16.76 -18.06
N GLU A 838 -30.74 -15.59 -17.78
CA GLU A 838 -31.64 -15.41 -16.62
C GLU A 838 -33.04 -15.03 -17.06
N GLY A 839 -33.83 -16.01 -17.34
CA GLY A 839 -35.27 -15.83 -17.60
C GLY A 839 -36.02 -17.14 -17.83
N ARG A 840 -36.04 -18.02 -16.84
CA ARG A 840 -37.16 -18.97 -16.61
C ARG A 840 -37.05 -19.59 -15.21
#